data_f26df33f321a8d0bc6196e9ddc4c6cc6
#
_entry.id   f26df33f321a8d0bc6196e9ddc4c6cc6
#
_cell.length_a   1.000
_cell.length_b   1.000
_cell.length_c   1.000
_cell.angle_alpha   90.00
_cell.angle_beta   90.00
_cell.angle_gamma   90.00
#
_symmetry.space_group_name_H-M   'P 1'
#
loop_
_entity.id
_entity.type
_entity.pdbx_description
1 polymer ?
#
loop_
_entity_poly.entity_id
_entity_poly.type
_entity_poly.pdbx_seq_one_letter_code
_entity_poly.pdbx_strand_id
1 'polypeptide(L)'
;MSKVRVRKPLLTTLGIIALILSGVLSPGTGQLCGAPPPANLEITSQLRIGTEFFLNRTETKETVFHHFRIMHDNGLTLVRIFVIWDDIERTPDHWDFTGYDWIYDAAAENGIKIVATLCAEDPPGWVAKTPFYHNRINLNDPENRKHAAAYIEKVVNRYRNHPAQGVWLLANEPTKYDTEPATFRAFGDWLQAKYGTVEELNRHYFRPLASFSDIVVTPEELSEYWTDYHAVIDWREFNIDNLVNQLLWIKGQIRALDPNHPTHINVTEPTGGAYGQDVWKEKQVVDILGASIHPAWIFRDAADESEFGERFAYRLDVIGSPAGEQPWWVTELQSGPTIFTGQFPLEPPPADMTRWLWDAFGAGARGVIFWLWHPRVGGSEAGEWGLVSLEGKPTDRLEAVHAVVEGLHRNSFLTDAKPQPMQVGLLYNRESAIMNSLDDRTQKRGNEVEESLVGCYMALHRAHIPVRLVDLDQLKKGLPEGLQVLYIPYSYAMDDQSVAALRDFVGKGGTVWADGLTAWKNDTGEIRPTIPGGLSEVFGAEASDIYPVRADHPYSVTEQNEAAGELWKLPLELKGAEVVRRDREGKPFALRNHFRQGQVYYFESALTLAYFKRNNPTIQQWIVEPALRAQANAPVQMKHGSDKVGFRGLVYPSGLVSILTNWGTASTMTVAFRGDYSVADVLSGRGVQVSHQQGLTLATVELPAGAVSILRASKPAM
;
A
#
# COMPACT_ATOMS: atom_id res chain seq x y z
N MET A 1 -11.49 -62.38 40.75
CA MET A 1 -12.76 -63.08 40.47
C MET A 1 -13.76 -61.97 40.09
N SER A 2 -14.44 -61.89 39.01
CA SER A 2 -14.80 -62.71 37.88
C SER A 2 -15.15 -61.78 36.72
N LYS A 3 -14.76 -62.20 35.53
CA LYS A 3 -15.14 -61.62 34.22
C LYS A 3 -16.67 -61.70 33.97
N VAL A 4 -17.24 -60.74 33.24
CA VAL A 4 -18.18 -61.07 32.15
C VAL A 4 -18.19 -59.94 31.09
N ARG A 5 -17.98 -60.34 29.83
CA ARG A 5 -18.19 -59.64 28.58
C ARG A 5 -19.67 -59.68 28.19
N VAL A 6 -20.21 -58.65 27.46
CA VAL A 6 -21.08 -58.87 26.30
C VAL A 6 -21.27 -57.60 25.46
N ARG A 7 -20.87 -57.65 24.24
CA ARG A 7 -21.31 -57.26 22.90
C ARG A 7 -22.18 -56.00 22.67
N LYS A 8 -21.72 -55.24 21.64
CA LYS A 8 -22.45 -54.22 20.84
C LYS A 8 -23.65 -54.81 20.10
N PRO A 9 -24.64 -53.94 19.68
CA PRO A 9 -24.63 -53.68 18.25
C PRO A 9 -24.74 -52.19 17.85
N LEU A 10 -24.43 -51.95 16.56
CA LEU A 10 -24.55 -50.71 15.79
C LEU A 10 -26.02 -50.24 15.67
N LEU A 11 -26.21 -48.92 15.64
CA LEU A 11 -27.17 -48.28 14.73
C LEU A 11 -26.74 -46.81 14.51
N THR A 12 -26.61 -46.45 13.25
CA THR A 12 -26.38 -45.18 12.63
C THR A 12 -27.53 -44.20 12.88
N THR A 13 -27.19 -42.95 13.27
CA THR A 13 -27.99 -41.78 12.91
C THR A 13 -27.10 -40.57 12.83
N LEU A 14 -27.06 -39.94 11.66
CA LEU A 14 -26.39 -38.63 11.40
C LEU A 14 -27.04 -37.55 12.26
N GLY A 15 -26.25 -36.91 13.04
CA GLY A 15 -26.57 -35.63 13.68
C GLY A 15 -25.46 -34.64 13.35
N ILE A 16 -25.76 -33.68 12.48
CA ILE A 16 -24.89 -32.54 12.19
C ILE A 16 -24.85 -31.67 13.43
N ILE A 17 -23.75 -31.73 14.18
CA ILE A 17 -23.46 -30.77 15.24
C ILE A 17 -22.59 -29.68 14.59
N ALA A 18 -23.16 -28.51 14.41
CA ALA A 18 -22.39 -27.29 14.08
C ALA A 18 -21.49 -26.94 15.27
N LEU A 19 -20.19 -27.21 15.17
CA LEU A 19 -19.19 -26.68 16.06
C LEU A 19 -18.97 -25.23 15.68
N ILE A 20 -19.53 -24.31 16.47
CA ILE A 20 -19.10 -22.92 16.52
C ILE A 20 -17.74 -22.92 17.24
N LEU A 21 -16.66 -22.90 16.48
CA LEU A 21 -15.32 -22.63 17.00
C LEU A 21 -15.21 -21.13 17.31
N SER A 22 -15.37 -20.79 18.58
CA SER A 22 -14.85 -19.56 19.15
C SER A 22 -13.31 -19.65 19.19
N GLY A 23 -12.65 -19.32 18.08
CA GLY A 23 -11.21 -19.24 18.00
C GLY A 23 -10.75 -17.88 18.54
N VAL A 24 -10.35 -17.82 19.79
CA VAL A 24 -9.50 -16.73 20.32
C VAL A 24 -8.12 -16.94 19.71
N LEU A 25 -7.71 -16.05 18.81
CA LEU A 25 -6.36 -16.04 18.23
C LEU A 25 -5.38 -15.48 19.28
N SER A 26 -4.44 -16.30 19.71
CA SER A 26 -3.29 -15.87 20.50
C SER A 26 -2.38 -14.93 19.68
N PRO A 27 -1.79 -13.88 20.27
CA PRO A 27 -0.74 -13.08 19.63
C PRO A 27 0.59 -13.83 19.70
N GLY A 28 0.76 -14.78 18.87
CA GLY A 28 1.97 -15.58 18.70
C GLY A 28 1.83 -16.35 17.41
N THR A 29 2.50 -15.86 16.35
CA THR A 29 2.88 -16.59 15.12
C THR A 29 1.98 -17.77 14.70
N GLY A 30 0.67 -17.59 14.75
CA GLY A 30 -0.25 -18.50 14.10
C GLY A 30 -0.22 -18.21 12.60
N GLN A 31 0.38 -19.11 11.80
CA GLN A 31 0.06 -19.17 10.38
C GLN A 31 -1.47 -19.17 10.27
N LEU A 32 -2.04 -18.06 9.78
CA LEU A 32 -3.40 -18.04 9.29
C LEU A 32 -3.45 -19.11 8.18
N CYS A 33 -3.99 -20.29 8.51
CA CYS A 33 -4.34 -21.27 7.48
C CYS A 33 -5.36 -20.58 6.60
N GLY A 34 -4.89 -20.00 5.50
CA GLY A 34 -5.71 -19.36 4.51
C GLY A 34 -6.78 -20.34 4.05
N ALA A 35 -8.02 -19.88 3.97
CA ALA A 35 -9.04 -20.59 3.22
C ALA A 35 -8.43 -20.90 1.82
N PRO A 36 -8.72 -22.07 1.24
CA PRO A 36 -8.21 -22.39 -0.08
C PRO A 36 -8.56 -21.24 -1.04
N PRO A 37 -7.69 -20.91 -1.98
CA PRO A 37 -7.96 -19.84 -2.95
C PRO A 37 -9.29 -20.13 -3.65
N PRO A 38 -10.04 -19.08 -4.00
CA PRO A 38 -11.31 -19.26 -4.71
C PRO A 38 -11.05 -19.95 -6.06
N ALA A 39 -11.96 -20.79 -6.48
CA ALA A 39 -11.83 -21.55 -7.72
C ALA A 39 -11.74 -20.67 -8.98
N ASN A 40 -12.16 -19.41 -8.90
CA ASN A 40 -12.22 -18.49 -10.05
C ASN A 40 -11.36 -17.22 -9.87
N LEU A 41 -10.03 -17.35 -10.03
CA LEU A 41 -9.12 -16.20 -10.17
C LEU A 41 -8.93 -15.75 -11.63
N GLU A 42 -9.72 -16.29 -12.57
CA GLU A 42 -9.63 -15.93 -14.01
C GLU A 42 -9.78 -14.42 -14.24
N ILE A 43 -10.55 -13.74 -13.39
CA ILE A 43 -10.72 -12.28 -13.46
C ILE A 43 -9.39 -11.52 -13.32
N THR A 44 -8.38 -12.11 -12.69
CA THR A 44 -7.05 -11.51 -12.48
C THR A 44 -6.03 -11.96 -13.52
N SER A 45 -6.38 -12.88 -14.40
CA SER A 45 -5.46 -13.43 -15.42
C SER A 45 -5.17 -12.45 -16.55
N GLN A 46 -6.00 -11.42 -16.74
CA GLN A 46 -5.85 -10.38 -17.75
C GLN A 46 -5.65 -9.00 -17.12
N LEU A 47 -5.05 -8.08 -17.88
CA LEU A 47 -5.02 -6.65 -17.51
C LEU A 47 -6.39 -6.06 -17.82
N ARG A 48 -6.99 -5.40 -16.84
CA ARG A 48 -8.37 -4.90 -16.94
C ARG A 48 -8.45 -3.43 -16.62
N ILE A 49 -9.34 -2.72 -17.32
CA ILE A 49 -9.72 -1.36 -17.01
C ILE A 49 -11.22 -1.34 -16.75
N GLY A 50 -11.63 -0.61 -15.73
CA GLY A 50 -13.02 -0.43 -15.37
C GLY A 50 -13.31 0.94 -14.79
N THR A 51 -14.51 1.12 -14.35
CA THR A 51 -14.95 2.35 -13.69
C THR A 51 -15.92 2.04 -12.57
N GLU A 52 -16.14 2.97 -11.67
CA GLU A 52 -17.20 2.88 -10.71
C GLU A 52 -18.48 3.50 -11.25
N PHE A 53 -19.60 2.82 -11.06
CA PHE A 53 -20.92 3.32 -11.41
C PHE A 53 -21.73 3.56 -10.15
N PHE A 54 -22.01 4.83 -9.86
CA PHE A 54 -22.85 5.20 -8.73
C PHE A 54 -24.28 5.41 -9.22
N LEU A 55 -25.25 4.66 -8.65
CA LEU A 55 -26.64 4.75 -9.05
C LEU A 55 -27.25 6.07 -8.57
N ASN A 56 -27.35 7.06 -9.45
CA ASN A 56 -28.03 8.31 -9.15
C ASN A 56 -29.55 8.10 -9.02
N ARG A 57 -30.21 8.92 -8.21
CA ARG A 57 -31.69 8.84 -8.00
C ARG A 57 -32.51 9.11 -9.26
N THR A 58 -31.91 9.72 -10.29
CA THR A 58 -32.52 10.03 -11.57
C THR A 58 -32.37 8.94 -12.61
N GLU A 59 -31.60 7.89 -12.31
CA GLU A 59 -31.39 6.79 -13.24
C GLU A 59 -32.67 5.97 -13.44
N THR A 60 -32.85 5.55 -14.71
CA THR A 60 -33.86 4.59 -15.12
C THR A 60 -33.17 3.35 -15.69
N LYS A 61 -33.93 2.27 -15.90
CA LYS A 61 -33.38 1.07 -16.53
C LYS A 61 -32.71 1.42 -17.88
N GLU A 62 -33.34 2.25 -18.69
CA GLU A 62 -32.86 2.64 -20.02
C GLU A 62 -31.54 3.41 -19.93
N THR A 63 -31.40 4.35 -18.97
CA THR A 63 -30.15 5.12 -18.80
C THR A 63 -29.03 4.23 -18.29
N VAL A 64 -29.28 3.32 -17.36
CA VAL A 64 -28.28 2.34 -16.89
C VAL A 64 -27.78 1.49 -18.06
N PHE A 65 -28.67 0.91 -18.87
CA PHE A 65 -28.27 0.10 -20.01
C PHE A 65 -27.52 0.93 -21.09
N HIS A 66 -27.87 2.20 -21.25
CA HIS A 66 -27.15 3.11 -22.15
C HIS A 66 -25.70 3.32 -21.67
N HIS A 67 -25.47 3.62 -20.40
CA HIS A 67 -24.15 3.79 -19.83
C HIS A 67 -23.28 2.53 -19.97
N PHE A 68 -23.82 1.36 -19.67
CA PHE A 68 -23.07 0.10 -19.77
C PHE A 68 -22.66 -0.25 -21.21
N ARG A 69 -23.51 0.10 -22.19
CA ARG A 69 -23.15 -0.01 -23.62
C ARG A 69 -21.97 0.89 -23.98
N ILE A 70 -21.97 2.15 -23.54
CA ILE A 70 -20.84 3.05 -23.79
C ILE A 70 -19.57 2.51 -23.14
N MET A 71 -19.63 1.98 -21.91
CA MET A 71 -18.48 1.34 -21.25
C MET A 71 -17.95 0.19 -22.09
N HIS A 72 -18.82 -0.72 -22.54
CA HIS A 72 -18.45 -1.85 -23.40
C HIS A 72 -17.79 -1.38 -24.70
N ASP A 73 -18.38 -0.41 -25.39
CA ASP A 73 -17.89 0.11 -26.67
C ASP A 73 -16.51 0.76 -26.55
N ASN A 74 -16.13 1.18 -25.33
CA ASN A 74 -14.80 1.71 -25.02
C ASN A 74 -13.87 0.65 -24.35
N GLY A 75 -14.30 -0.63 -24.30
CA GLY A 75 -13.50 -1.75 -23.85
C GLY A 75 -13.32 -1.85 -22.34
N LEU A 76 -14.17 -1.19 -21.55
CA LEU A 76 -14.18 -1.37 -20.11
C LEU A 76 -14.79 -2.74 -19.75
N THR A 77 -14.10 -3.48 -18.90
CA THR A 77 -14.47 -4.87 -18.55
C THR A 77 -14.84 -5.09 -17.10
N LEU A 78 -14.68 -4.07 -16.28
CA LEU A 78 -15.05 -4.07 -14.86
C LEU A 78 -15.93 -2.87 -14.56
N VAL A 79 -16.95 -3.08 -13.72
CA VAL A 79 -17.70 -1.99 -13.09
C VAL A 79 -17.79 -2.28 -11.60
N ARG A 80 -17.29 -1.34 -10.80
CA ARG A 80 -17.46 -1.36 -9.36
C ARG A 80 -18.74 -0.63 -8.98
N ILE A 81 -19.44 -1.14 -7.99
CA ILE A 81 -20.64 -0.54 -7.43
C ILE A 81 -20.59 -0.59 -5.90
N PHE A 82 -21.24 0.35 -5.24
CA PHE A 82 -21.59 0.26 -3.84
C PHE A 82 -23.00 -0.33 -3.73
N VAL A 83 -23.15 -1.45 -3.05
CA VAL A 83 -24.47 -2.00 -2.70
C VAL A 83 -24.88 -1.38 -1.37
N ILE A 84 -25.43 -0.17 -1.42
CA ILE A 84 -25.70 0.63 -0.22
C ILE A 84 -26.86 -0.01 0.55
N TRP A 85 -26.61 -0.33 1.82
CA TRP A 85 -27.58 -1.03 2.66
C TRP A 85 -28.86 -0.19 2.86
N ASP A 86 -28.75 1.11 3.14
CA ASP A 86 -29.89 2.00 3.32
C ASP A 86 -30.75 2.16 2.04
N ASP A 87 -30.15 1.99 0.85
CA ASP A 87 -30.89 2.03 -0.41
C ASP A 87 -31.76 0.79 -0.62
N ILE A 88 -31.27 -0.39 -0.19
CA ILE A 88 -31.95 -1.68 -0.43
C ILE A 88 -32.85 -2.13 0.74
N GLU A 89 -32.63 -1.64 1.96
CA GLU A 89 -33.44 -1.96 3.14
C GLU A 89 -33.79 -0.70 3.94
N ARG A 90 -34.59 0.18 3.38
CA ARG A 90 -35.03 1.44 4.02
C ARG A 90 -35.84 1.25 5.29
N THR A 91 -36.56 0.15 5.35
CA THR A 91 -37.33 -0.27 6.53
C THR A 91 -37.07 -1.74 6.81
N PRO A 92 -37.14 -2.18 8.08
CA PRO A 92 -36.81 -3.55 8.45
C PRO A 92 -37.54 -4.60 7.59
N ASP A 93 -36.81 -5.60 7.10
CA ASP A 93 -37.29 -6.72 6.28
C ASP A 93 -37.92 -6.35 4.92
N HIS A 94 -37.80 -5.09 4.49
CA HIS A 94 -38.25 -4.60 3.20
C HIS A 94 -37.08 -4.37 2.25
N TRP A 95 -36.84 -5.34 1.37
CA TRP A 95 -35.68 -5.38 0.47
C TRP A 95 -36.07 -4.99 -0.96
N ASP A 96 -35.49 -3.90 -1.48
CA ASP A 96 -35.63 -3.43 -2.86
C ASP A 96 -34.29 -3.42 -3.59
N PHE A 97 -34.12 -4.34 -4.49
CA PHE A 97 -32.92 -4.47 -5.33
C PHE A 97 -33.10 -3.94 -6.75
N THR A 98 -34.24 -3.31 -7.04
CA THR A 98 -34.63 -2.96 -8.43
C THR A 98 -33.53 -2.24 -9.20
N GLY A 99 -32.89 -1.23 -8.63
CA GLY A 99 -31.83 -0.47 -9.32
C GLY A 99 -30.56 -1.28 -9.50
N TYR A 100 -30.21 -2.09 -8.53
CA TYR A 100 -29.03 -2.98 -8.63
C TYR A 100 -29.25 -4.14 -9.61
N ASP A 101 -30.49 -4.65 -9.73
CA ASP A 101 -30.83 -5.65 -10.76
C ASP A 101 -30.62 -5.06 -12.17
N TRP A 102 -30.99 -3.80 -12.41
CA TRP A 102 -30.72 -3.15 -13.71
C TRP A 102 -29.22 -3.11 -14.01
N ILE A 103 -28.41 -2.80 -13.01
CA ILE A 103 -26.93 -2.74 -13.16
C ILE A 103 -26.39 -4.13 -13.50
N TYR A 104 -26.79 -5.18 -12.76
CA TYR A 104 -26.33 -6.54 -13.00
C TYR A 104 -26.77 -7.07 -14.36
N ASP A 105 -28.03 -6.84 -14.76
CA ASP A 105 -28.54 -7.21 -16.07
C ASP A 105 -27.80 -6.49 -17.21
N ALA A 106 -27.58 -5.17 -17.09
CA ALA A 106 -26.86 -4.40 -18.07
C ALA A 106 -25.38 -4.84 -18.18
N ALA A 107 -24.74 -5.17 -17.05
CA ALA A 107 -23.39 -5.71 -17.04
C ALA A 107 -23.32 -7.06 -17.76
N ALA A 108 -24.27 -7.95 -17.49
CA ALA A 108 -24.33 -9.28 -18.14
C ALA A 108 -24.54 -9.16 -19.66
N GLU A 109 -25.44 -8.28 -20.12
CA GLU A 109 -25.72 -8.04 -21.54
C GLU A 109 -24.46 -7.54 -22.28
N ASN A 110 -23.61 -6.76 -21.60
CA ASN A 110 -22.41 -6.16 -22.17
C ASN A 110 -21.10 -6.91 -21.83
N GLY A 111 -21.18 -8.10 -21.19
CA GLY A 111 -19.99 -8.89 -20.85
C GLY A 111 -19.07 -8.25 -19.80
N ILE A 112 -19.58 -7.30 -19.04
CA ILE A 112 -18.86 -6.58 -17.96
C ILE A 112 -19.01 -7.35 -16.65
N LYS A 113 -17.94 -7.40 -15.84
CA LYS A 113 -17.94 -8.00 -14.51
C LYS A 113 -18.14 -6.95 -13.42
N ILE A 114 -18.99 -7.28 -12.46
CA ILE A 114 -19.28 -6.42 -11.31
C ILE A 114 -18.30 -6.70 -10.16
N VAL A 115 -17.75 -5.63 -9.61
CA VAL A 115 -17.04 -5.59 -8.34
C VAL A 115 -17.99 -4.98 -7.32
N ALA A 116 -18.64 -5.81 -6.55
CA ALA A 116 -19.68 -5.37 -5.61
C ALA A 116 -19.06 -5.00 -4.26
N THR A 117 -19.04 -3.70 -3.93
CA THR A 117 -18.65 -3.21 -2.61
C THR A 117 -19.81 -3.45 -1.65
N LEU A 118 -19.56 -4.24 -0.61
CA LEU A 118 -20.51 -4.45 0.47
C LEU A 118 -20.38 -3.31 1.49
N CYS A 119 -21.51 -2.68 1.79
CA CYS A 119 -21.60 -1.60 2.77
C CYS A 119 -22.14 -2.13 4.10
N ALA A 120 -21.61 -3.26 4.57
CA ALA A 120 -22.07 -3.94 5.79
C ALA A 120 -21.83 -3.14 7.07
N GLU A 121 -20.97 -2.14 7.00
CA GLU A 121 -20.64 -1.23 8.10
C GLU A 121 -21.46 0.08 8.06
N ASP A 122 -22.19 0.35 6.96
CA ASP A 122 -22.96 1.57 6.75
C ASP A 122 -24.48 1.24 6.77
N PRO A 123 -25.06 1.02 7.96
CA PRO A 123 -26.43 0.55 8.09
C PRO A 123 -27.45 1.67 7.89
N PRO A 124 -28.70 1.32 7.57
CA PRO A 124 -29.81 2.26 7.60
C PRO A 124 -30.06 2.79 9.03
N GLY A 125 -30.66 3.99 9.09
CA GLY A 125 -30.89 4.69 10.35
C GLY A 125 -31.77 4.00 11.37
N TRP A 126 -32.48 2.94 11.00
CA TRP A 126 -33.25 2.11 11.93
C TRP A 126 -32.37 1.06 12.65
N VAL A 127 -31.20 0.69 12.10
CA VAL A 127 -30.20 -0.17 12.77
C VAL A 127 -29.33 0.66 13.69
N ALA A 128 -28.76 1.75 13.17
CA ALA A 128 -27.93 2.62 13.96
C ALA A 128 -28.13 4.09 13.55
N LYS A 129 -28.26 4.98 14.54
CA LYS A 129 -28.38 6.42 14.30
C LYS A 129 -26.98 6.97 14.00
N THR A 130 -26.54 6.81 12.77
CA THR A 130 -25.30 7.38 12.33
C THR A 130 -25.57 8.66 11.54
N PRO A 131 -24.93 9.80 11.87
CA PRO A 131 -25.23 11.07 11.24
C PRO A 131 -24.63 11.27 9.84
N PHE A 132 -23.71 10.40 9.38
CA PHE A 132 -22.95 10.61 8.14
C PHE A 132 -22.68 9.33 7.38
N TYR A 133 -22.55 9.47 6.05
CA TYR A 133 -21.94 8.51 5.15
C TYR A 133 -20.53 8.11 5.64
N HIS A 134 -20.19 6.84 5.62
CA HIS A 134 -19.02 6.23 6.26
C HIS A 134 -19.06 6.16 7.79
N ASN A 135 -20.20 6.38 8.40
CA ASN A 135 -20.35 6.16 9.83
C ASN A 135 -20.65 4.69 10.08
N ARG A 136 -19.60 3.96 10.26
CA ARG A 136 -19.54 2.51 10.32
C ARG A 136 -20.04 2.02 11.65
N ILE A 137 -20.99 1.08 11.65
CA ILE A 137 -21.38 0.43 12.89
C ILE A 137 -20.20 -0.34 13.48
N ASN A 138 -20.15 -0.38 14.80
CA ASN A 138 -19.15 -1.14 15.52
C ASN A 138 -19.40 -2.65 15.39
N LEU A 139 -18.61 -3.32 14.57
CA LEU A 139 -18.71 -4.77 14.39
C LEU A 139 -18.07 -5.58 15.55
N ASN A 140 -17.59 -4.95 16.62
CA ASN A 140 -17.33 -5.65 17.88
C ASN A 140 -18.62 -5.96 18.64
N ASP A 141 -19.71 -5.24 18.36
CA ASP A 141 -21.02 -5.49 18.96
C ASP A 141 -21.74 -6.68 18.28
N PRO A 142 -22.16 -7.71 19.04
CA PRO A 142 -22.84 -8.88 18.48
C PRO A 142 -24.17 -8.59 17.77
N GLU A 143 -24.94 -7.60 18.24
CA GLU A 143 -26.20 -7.23 17.59
C GLU A 143 -25.96 -6.53 16.25
N ASN A 144 -24.96 -5.66 16.18
CA ASN A 144 -24.52 -5.06 14.92
C ASN A 144 -24.08 -6.12 13.92
N ARG A 145 -23.29 -7.11 14.36
CA ARG A 145 -22.90 -8.26 13.52
C ARG A 145 -24.10 -9.04 13.00
N LYS A 146 -25.13 -9.23 13.80
CA LYS A 146 -26.33 -9.95 13.39
C LYS A 146 -27.06 -9.21 12.25
N HIS A 147 -27.21 -7.90 12.36
CA HIS A 147 -27.82 -7.10 11.31
C HIS A 147 -26.95 -7.07 10.04
N ALA A 148 -25.65 -6.86 10.17
CA ALA A 148 -24.71 -6.88 9.05
C ALA A 148 -24.66 -8.25 8.35
N ALA A 149 -24.73 -9.36 9.10
CA ALA A 149 -24.80 -10.71 8.53
C ALA A 149 -26.06 -10.91 7.70
N ALA A 150 -27.22 -10.40 8.15
CA ALA A 150 -28.48 -10.48 7.39
C ALA A 150 -28.38 -9.70 6.07
N TYR A 151 -27.80 -8.49 6.10
CA TYR A 151 -27.52 -7.72 4.90
C TYR A 151 -26.62 -8.50 3.92
N ILE A 152 -25.45 -8.98 4.40
CA ILE A 152 -24.52 -9.77 3.58
C ILE A 152 -25.23 -10.97 2.96
N GLU A 153 -26.00 -11.71 3.75
CA GLU A 153 -26.75 -12.87 3.29
C GLU A 153 -27.71 -12.53 2.14
N LYS A 154 -28.45 -11.44 2.26
CA LYS A 154 -29.40 -11.00 1.23
C LYS A 154 -28.70 -10.64 -0.08
N VAL A 155 -27.66 -9.83 0.00
CA VAL A 155 -26.90 -9.38 -1.19
C VAL A 155 -26.19 -10.55 -1.86
N VAL A 156 -25.44 -11.35 -1.10
CA VAL A 156 -24.65 -12.45 -1.66
C VAL A 156 -25.56 -13.53 -2.25
N ASN A 157 -26.63 -13.94 -1.58
CA ASN A 157 -27.57 -14.93 -2.13
C ASN A 157 -28.26 -14.46 -3.40
N ARG A 158 -28.50 -13.13 -3.55
CA ARG A 158 -29.09 -12.59 -4.76
C ARG A 158 -28.18 -12.67 -5.96
N TYR A 159 -26.90 -12.30 -5.81
CA TYR A 159 -26.01 -12.08 -6.95
C TYR A 159 -24.91 -13.14 -7.16
N ARG A 160 -24.64 -14.03 -6.19
CA ARG A 160 -23.55 -15.03 -6.30
C ARG A 160 -23.63 -15.94 -7.54
N ASN A 161 -24.81 -16.14 -8.10
CA ASN A 161 -25.01 -16.96 -9.32
C ASN A 161 -25.27 -16.09 -10.57
N HIS A 162 -25.22 -14.77 -10.44
CA HIS A 162 -25.46 -13.89 -11.56
C HIS A 162 -24.23 -13.88 -12.49
N PRO A 163 -24.39 -13.97 -13.84
CA PRO A 163 -23.26 -14.09 -14.76
C PRO A 163 -22.33 -12.88 -14.75
N ALA A 164 -22.79 -11.70 -14.33
CA ALA A 164 -21.97 -10.51 -14.18
C ALA A 164 -21.21 -10.46 -12.85
N GLN A 165 -21.55 -11.26 -11.82
CA GLN A 165 -20.80 -11.24 -10.56
C GLN A 165 -19.34 -11.61 -10.82
N GLY A 166 -18.41 -10.80 -10.31
CA GLY A 166 -16.98 -10.98 -10.49
C GLY A 166 -16.21 -11.03 -9.17
N VAL A 167 -16.40 -10.03 -8.33
CA VAL A 167 -15.60 -9.84 -7.09
C VAL A 167 -16.50 -9.28 -5.98
N TRP A 168 -16.30 -9.76 -4.76
CA TRP A 168 -16.85 -9.14 -3.54
C TRP A 168 -15.82 -8.23 -2.89
N LEU A 169 -16.08 -6.93 -2.83
CA LEU A 169 -15.27 -5.98 -2.12
C LEU A 169 -15.78 -5.84 -0.69
N LEU A 170 -14.95 -6.14 0.31
CA LEU A 170 -15.35 -6.30 1.71
C LEU A 170 -15.81 -5.00 2.34
N ALA A 171 -15.08 -3.92 2.11
CA ALA A 171 -15.33 -2.59 2.65
C ALA A 171 -14.59 -1.53 1.82
N ASN A 172 -15.19 -0.33 1.74
CA ASN A 172 -14.53 0.81 1.10
C ASN A 172 -13.70 1.59 2.10
N GLU A 173 -12.41 1.78 1.81
CA GLU A 173 -11.49 2.62 2.59
C GLU A 173 -11.63 2.42 4.10
N PRO A 174 -11.57 1.17 4.60
CA PRO A 174 -11.92 0.88 5.97
C PRO A 174 -10.89 1.49 6.92
N THR A 175 -11.38 2.34 7.81
CA THR A 175 -10.62 2.87 8.96
C THR A 175 -11.45 2.63 10.19
N LYS A 176 -10.89 2.12 11.28
CA LYS A 176 -11.63 1.84 12.50
C LYS A 176 -10.93 2.43 13.71
N TYR A 177 -11.66 3.29 14.39
CA TYR A 177 -11.25 3.90 15.65
C TYR A 177 -12.47 4.09 16.55
N ASP A 178 -13.18 2.97 16.83
CA ASP A 178 -14.37 2.99 17.66
C ASP A 178 -13.98 3.12 19.15
N THR A 179 -14.72 3.92 19.89
CA THR A 179 -14.53 4.14 21.33
C THR A 179 -15.77 3.74 22.15
N GLU A 180 -16.48 2.73 21.68
CA GLU A 180 -17.68 2.20 22.34
C GLU A 180 -17.35 1.05 23.30
N PRO A 181 -18.24 0.74 24.26
CA PRO A 181 -18.00 -0.32 25.24
C PRO A 181 -17.67 -1.70 24.64
N ALA A 182 -18.20 -2.02 23.45
CA ALA A 182 -17.90 -3.27 22.77
C ALA A 182 -16.43 -3.32 22.32
N THR A 183 -15.88 -2.20 21.84
CA THR A 183 -14.48 -2.08 21.44
C THR A 183 -13.55 -2.18 22.64
N PHE A 184 -13.89 -1.54 23.76
CA PHE A 184 -13.08 -1.66 24.99
C PHE A 184 -13.05 -3.09 25.53
N ARG A 185 -14.15 -3.83 25.44
CA ARG A 185 -14.15 -5.27 25.77
C ARG A 185 -13.21 -6.05 24.85
N ALA A 186 -13.29 -5.80 23.52
CA ALA A 186 -12.41 -6.45 22.56
C ALA A 186 -10.93 -6.08 22.81
N PHE A 187 -10.65 -4.84 23.21
CA PHE A 187 -9.30 -4.42 23.60
C PHE A 187 -8.83 -5.15 24.86
N GLY A 188 -9.67 -5.29 25.88
CA GLY A 188 -9.37 -6.08 27.07
C GLY A 188 -9.04 -7.54 26.73
N ASP A 189 -9.81 -8.18 25.84
CA ASP A 189 -9.56 -9.54 25.37
C ASP A 189 -8.22 -9.63 24.60
N TRP A 190 -7.90 -8.64 23.77
CA TRP A 190 -6.64 -8.53 23.06
C TRP A 190 -5.44 -8.39 24.00
N LEU A 191 -5.56 -7.53 25.03
CA LEU A 191 -4.53 -7.37 26.06
C LEU A 191 -4.35 -8.67 26.86
N GLN A 192 -5.43 -9.36 27.20
CA GLN A 192 -5.35 -10.66 27.87
C GLN A 192 -4.61 -11.68 27.00
N ALA A 193 -4.88 -11.69 25.70
CA ALA A 193 -4.18 -12.57 24.77
C ALA A 193 -2.69 -12.21 24.64
N LYS A 194 -2.34 -10.92 24.65
CA LYS A 194 -0.95 -10.43 24.56
C LYS A 194 -0.14 -10.69 25.82
N TYR A 195 -0.68 -10.39 27.00
CA TYR A 195 0.03 -10.41 28.27
C TYR A 195 -0.29 -11.61 29.17
N GLY A 196 -1.37 -12.31 28.93
CA GLY A 196 -1.80 -13.48 29.72
C GLY A 196 -2.45 -13.12 31.04
N THR A 197 -1.78 -12.31 31.89
CA THR A 197 -2.30 -11.90 33.20
C THR A 197 -2.24 -10.38 33.39
N VAL A 198 -3.08 -9.86 34.25
CA VAL A 198 -3.11 -8.42 34.59
C VAL A 198 -1.82 -8.00 35.31
N GLU A 199 -1.21 -8.89 36.09
CA GLU A 199 0.06 -8.64 36.76
C GLU A 199 1.21 -8.47 35.74
N GLU A 200 1.19 -9.25 34.65
CA GLU A 200 2.16 -9.07 33.56
C GLU A 200 1.94 -7.76 32.84
N LEU A 201 0.72 -7.44 32.44
CA LEU A 201 0.37 -6.14 31.87
C LEU A 201 0.85 -4.97 32.76
N ASN A 202 0.58 -5.03 34.06
CA ASN A 202 0.91 -3.96 35.01
C ASN A 202 2.42 -3.79 35.25
N ARG A 203 3.28 -4.70 34.78
CA ARG A 203 4.73 -4.46 34.76
C ARG A 203 5.15 -3.50 33.64
N HIS A 204 4.30 -3.33 32.66
CA HIS A 204 4.55 -2.48 31.50
C HIS A 204 3.80 -1.15 31.57
N TYR A 205 2.63 -1.12 32.22
CA TYR A 205 1.78 0.07 32.25
C TYR A 205 2.11 0.97 33.46
N PHE A 206 2.28 2.25 33.18
CA PHE A 206 2.44 3.25 34.25
C PHE A 206 1.21 3.32 35.18
N ARG A 207 0.02 3.14 34.63
CA ARG A 207 -1.22 3.10 35.39
C ARG A 207 -1.72 1.67 35.52
N PRO A 208 -1.50 1.02 36.70
CA PRO A 208 -1.91 -0.36 36.87
C PRO A 208 -3.42 -0.53 36.84
N LEU A 209 -3.88 -1.61 36.23
CA LEU A 209 -5.28 -2.02 36.17
C LEU A 209 -5.55 -3.11 37.21
N ALA A 210 -6.79 -3.19 37.73
CA ALA A 210 -7.24 -4.32 38.54
C ALA A 210 -7.74 -5.48 37.66
N SER A 211 -8.20 -5.16 36.45
CA SER A 211 -8.75 -6.12 35.48
C SER A 211 -8.57 -5.59 34.05
N PHE A 212 -8.50 -6.48 33.06
CA PHE A 212 -8.54 -6.08 31.64
C PHE A 212 -9.81 -5.35 31.22
N SER A 213 -10.90 -5.50 32.00
CA SER A 213 -12.17 -4.80 31.76
C SER A 213 -12.25 -3.37 32.35
N ASP A 214 -11.20 -2.90 33.02
CA ASP A 214 -11.20 -1.56 33.60
C ASP A 214 -11.00 -0.44 32.57
N ILE A 215 -10.64 -0.78 31.35
CA ILE A 215 -10.46 0.17 30.26
C ILE A 215 -11.83 0.54 29.67
N VAL A 216 -12.23 1.80 29.90
CA VAL A 216 -13.53 2.36 29.49
C VAL A 216 -13.41 3.66 28.70
N VAL A 217 -12.15 4.11 28.48
CA VAL A 217 -11.79 5.28 27.68
C VAL A 217 -10.49 4.98 26.95
N THR A 218 -10.16 5.73 25.92
CA THR A 218 -8.91 5.51 25.19
C THR A 218 -7.69 5.83 26.06
N PRO A 219 -6.58 5.12 25.89
CA PRO A 219 -5.33 5.44 26.57
C PRO A 219 -4.86 6.89 26.35
N GLU A 220 -5.10 7.46 25.18
CA GLU A 220 -4.80 8.86 24.87
C GLU A 220 -5.59 9.83 25.77
N GLU A 221 -6.86 9.54 26.05
CA GLU A 221 -7.71 10.35 26.94
C GLU A 221 -7.28 10.25 28.40
N LEU A 222 -6.64 9.14 28.80
CA LEU A 222 -6.09 8.96 30.14
C LEU A 222 -4.76 9.69 30.35
N SER A 223 -4.19 10.26 29.29
CA SER A 223 -2.89 10.96 29.33
C SER A 223 -1.69 10.07 29.69
N GLU A 224 -1.79 8.75 29.48
CA GLU A 224 -0.66 7.82 29.66
C GLU A 224 0.52 8.24 28.82
N TYR A 225 0.30 8.68 27.58
CA TYR A 225 1.35 9.15 26.67
C TYR A 225 2.23 10.28 27.26
N TRP A 226 1.84 10.87 28.39
CA TRP A 226 2.66 11.87 29.09
C TRP A 226 3.77 11.23 29.93
N THR A 227 3.58 10.01 30.36
CA THR A 227 4.46 9.28 31.27
C THR A 227 5.13 8.08 30.61
N ASP A 228 4.39 7.36 29.80
CA ASP A 228 4.90 6.27 28.96
C ASP A 228 3.97 6.08 27.75
N TYR A 229 4.39 5.29 26.76
CA TYR A 229 3.63 5.07 25.55
C TYR A 229 3.00 3.67 25.45
N HIS A 230 3.28 2.76 26.37
CA HIS A 230 2.86 1.36 26.27
C HIS A 230 1.37 1.19 25.98
N ALA A 231 0.52 1.79 26.85
CA ALA A 231 -0.93 1.65 26.69
C ALA A 231 -1.45 2.26 25.37
N VAL A 232 -0.87 3.38 24.94
CA VAL A 232 -1.24 4.06 23.70
C VAL A 232 -0.79 3.25 22.49
N ILE A 233 0.41 2.69 22.51
CA ILE A 233 0.92 1.81 21.44
C ILE A 233 0.06 0.55 21.34
N ASP A 234 -0.25 -0.09 22.46
CA ASP A 234 -1.14 -1.25 22.50
C ASP A 234 -2.51 -0.94 21.89
N TRP A 235 -3.07 0.23 22.20
CA TRP A 235 -4.32 0.67 21.60
C TRP A 235 -4.21 0.87 20.09
N ARG A 236 -3.11 1.43 19.59
CA ARG A 236 -2.86 1.60 18.15
C ARG A 236 -2.72 0.25 17.44
N GLU A 237 -1.92 -0.66 18.00
CA GLU A 237 -1.76 -2.02 17.47
C GLU A 237 -3.07 -2.81 17.51
N PHE A 238 -3.83 -2.71 18.62
CA PHE A 238 -5.16 -3.32 18.70
C PHE A 238 -6.07 -2.83 17.58
N ASN A 239 -6.12 -1.53 17.28
CA ASN A 239 -7.00 -1.02 16.24
C ASN A 239 -6.66 -1.58 14.85
N ILE A 240 -5.37 -1.78 14.54
CA ILE A 240 -4.94 -2.47 13.33
C ILE A 240 -5.45 -3.92 13.31
N ASP A 241 -5.23 -4.66 14.38
CA ASP A 241 -5.67 -6.05 14.48
C ASP A 241 -7.20 -6.17 14.50
N ASN A 242 -7.89 -5.24 15.14
CA ASN A 242 -9.35 -5.18 15.22
C ASN A 242 -9.97 -4.95 13.82
N LEU A 243 -9.40 -4.05 13.02
CA LEU A 243 -9.83 -3.85 11.63
C LEU A 243 -9.68 -5.15 10.83
N VAL A 244 -8.52 -5.79 10.90
CA VAL A 244 -8.25 -7.07 10.22
C VAL A 244 -9.25 -8.15 10.66
N ASN A 245 -9.55 -8.26 11.96
CA ASN A 245 -10.52 -9.22 12.50
C ASN A 245 -11.94 -8.95 12.00
N GLN A 246 -12.36 -7.70 11.88
CA GLN A 246 -13.67 -7.33 11.34
C GLN A 246 -13.75 -7.67 9.84
N LEU A 247 -12.72 -7.39 9.07
CA LEU A 247 -12.65 -7.75 7.65
C LEU A 247 -12.65 -9.28 7.44
N LEU A 248 -11.94 -10.03 8.29
CA LEU A 248 -11.98 -11.50 8.29
C LEU A 248 -13.38 -12.03 8.61
N TRP A 249 -14.09 -11.39 9.53
CA TRP A 249 -15.48 -11.76 9.84
C TRP A 249 -16.38 -11.52 8.62
N ILE A 250 -16.32 -10.35 7.96
CA ILE A 250 -17.09 -10.07 6.73
C ILE A 250 -16.76 -11.12 5.65
N LYS A 251 -15.47 -11.38 5.41
CA LYS A 251 -15.04 -12.43 4.47
C LYS A 251 -15.63 -13.79 4.82
N GLY A 252 -15.64 -14.14 6.10
CA GLY A 252 -16.22 -15.40 6.59
C GLY A 252 -17.70 -15.53 6.25
N GLN A 253 -18.50 -14.46 6.41
CA GLN A 253 -19.92 -14.44 6.01
C GLN A 253 -20.08 -14.67 4.51
N ILE A 254 -19.29 -13.97 3.68
CA ILE A 254 -19.32 -14.11 2.22
C ILE A 254 -18.95 -15.54 1.82
N ARG A 255 -17.82 -16.07 2.34
CA ARG A 255 -17.31 -17.40 1.97
C ARG A 255 -18.24 -18.56 2.34
N ALA A 256 -19.02 -18.41 3.40
CA ALA A 256 -20.03 -19.38 3.76
C ALA A 256 -21.16 -19.48 2.73
N LEU A 257 -21.41 -18.41 1.98
CA LEU A 257 -22.49 -18.31 0.99
C LEU A 257 -21.95 -18.47 -0.45
N ASP A 258 -20.78 -17.93 -0.72
CA ASP A 258 -20.13 -17.92 -2.02
C ASP A 258 -18.62 -18.23 -1.91
N PRO A 259 -18.23 -19.49 -2.03
CA PRO A 259 -16.83 -19.89 -2.02
C PRO A 259 -16.13 -19.63 -3.37
N ASN A 260 -16.84 -19.23 -4.43
CA ASN A 260 -16.33 -19.23 -5.79
C ASN A 260 -15.74 -17.89 -6.23
N HIS A 261 -16.32 -16.75 -5.84
CA HIS A 261 -15.85 -15.45 -6.26
C HIS A 261 -14.77 -14.91 -5.32
N PRO A 262 -13.72 -14.25 -5.86
CA PRO A 262 -12.67 -13.66 -5.05
C PRO A 262 -13.17 -12.49 -4.22
N THR A 263 -12.43 -12.24 -3.13
CA THR A 263 -12.63 -11.11 -2.25
C THR A 263 -11.58 -10.03 -2.49
N HIS A 264 -11.95 -8.78 -2.31
CA HIS A 264 -11.14 -7.59 -2.56
C HIS A 264 -11.30 -6.57 -1.45
N ILE A 265 -10.36 -5.64 -1.32
CA ILE A 265 -10.42 -4.48 -0.44
C ILE A 265 -9.94 -3.24 -1.18
N ASN A 266 -10.47 -2.10 -0.81
CA ASN A 266 -10.00 -0.78 -1.23
C ASN A 266 -9.37 -0.06 -0.04
N VAL A 267 -8.04 0.06 0.01
CA VAL A 267 -7.29 0.73 1.09
C VAL A 267 -7.06 2.19 0.72
N THR A 268 -7.19 3.12 1.67
CA THR A 268 -6.94 4.55 1.40
C THR A 268 -5.54 5.01 1.86
N GLU A 269 -5.11 4.60 3.05
CA GLU A 269 -3.82 4.98 3.63
C GLU A 269 -2.95 3.74 3.90
N PRO A 270 -2.27 3.21 2.87
CA PRO A 270 -1.53 1.95 2.97
C PRO A 270 -0.45 1.92 4.06
N THR A 271 0.10 3.08 4.39
CA THR A 271 1.14 3.26 5.43
C THR A 271 0.60 3.95 6.67
N GLY A 272 -0.72 3.99 6.84
CA GLY A 272 -1.43 4.70 7.91
C GLY A 272 -1.45 3.98 9.25
N GLY A 273 -0.37 3.30 9.66
CA GLY A 273 -0.31 2.54 10.92
C GLY A 273 -0.69 3.35 12.16
N ALA A 274 -0.44 4.67 12.15
CA ALA A 274 -0.89 5.59 13.20
C ALA A 274 -2.43 5.72 13.26
N TYR A 275 -3.15 5.33 12.22
CA TYR A 275 -4.61 5.49 12.08
C TYR A 275 -5.36 4.15 11.98
N GLY A 276 -4.73 3.04 12.37
CA GLY A 276 -5.37 1.73 12.40
C GLY A 276 -5.39 1.00 11.05
N GLN A 277 -4.56 1.38 10.09
CA GLN A 277 -4.39 0.68 8.81
C GLN A 277 -2.98 0.09 8.68
N ASP A 278 -2.90 -1.08 8.05
CA ASP A 278 -1.63 -1.73 7.71
C ASP A 278 -1.82 -2.66 6.52
N VAL A 279 -1.37 -2.23 5.36
CA VAL A 279 -1.54 -2.96 4.10
C VAL A 279 -0.88 -4.35 4.12
N TRP A 280 0.20 -4.56 4.88
CA TRP A 280 0.83 -5.89 5.02
C TRP A 280 -0.03 -6.87 5.83
N LYS A 281 -0.85 -6.37 6.76
CA LYS A 281 -1.83 -7.19 7.49
C LYS A 281 -3.11 -7.35 6.67
N GLU A 282 -3.62 -6.30 6.07
CA GLU A 282 -4.86 -6.30 5.28
C GLU A 282 -4.78 -7.19 4.03
N LYS A 283 -3.62 -7.25 3.37
CA LYS A 283 -3.41 -8.15 2.22
C LYS A 283 -3.70 -9.63 2.54
N GLN A 284 -3.52 -10.04 3.80
CA GLN A 284 -3.76 -11.42 4.22
C GLN A 284 -5.25 -11.77 4.28
N VAL A 285 -6.10 -10.75 4.36
CA VAL A 285 -7.55 -10.92 4.43
C VAL A 285 -8.15 -11.25 3.07
N VAL A 286 -7.63 -10.70 1.98
CA VAL A 286 -8.28 -10.70 0.66
C VAL A 286 -7.55 -11.55 -0.37
N ASP A 287 -8.23 -11.85 -1.47
CA ASP A 287 -7.62 -12.57 -2.60
C ASP A 287 -7.01 -11.60 -3.62
N ILE A 288 -7.53 -10.39 -3.69
CA ILE A 288 -7.05 -9.28 -4.51
C ILE A 288 -6.84 -8.07 -3.61
N LEU A 289 -5.61 -7.58 -3.52
CA LEU A 289 -5.32 -6.35 -2.78
C LEU A 289 -5.66 -5.13 -3.64
N GLY A 290 -6.08 -4.01 -3.04
CA GLY A 290 -6.28 -2.78 -3.79
C GLY A 290 -6.31 -1.52 -2.93
N ALA A 291 -6.17 -0.39 -3.60
CA ALA A 291 -6.18 0.90 -2.94
C ALA A 291 -6.73 2.02 -3.82
N SER A 292 -7.20 3.07 -3.16
CA SER A 292 -7.47 4.36 -3.79
C SER A 292 -6.16 5.10 -4.07
N ILE A 293 -6.03 5.60 -5.30
CA ILE A 293 -4.92 6.47 -5.70
C ILE A 293 -5.51 7.66 -6.45
N HIS A 294 -5.78 8.73 -5.73
CA HIS A 294 -6.36 9.96 -6.30
C HIS A 294 -5.31 11.06 -6.38
N PRO A 295 -4.86 11.43 -7.59
CA PRO A 295 -3.93 12.53 -7.79
C PRO A 295 -4.28 13.81 -7.07
N ALA A 296 -5.55 14.23 -7.07
CA ALA A 296 -6.01 15.43 -6.36
C ALA A 296 -5.80 15.38 -4.81
N TRP A 297 -5.54 14.21 -4.25
CA TRP A 297 -5.21 14.05 -2.84
C TRP A 297 -3.71 13.91 -2.58
N ILE A 298 -2.97 13.28 -3.49
CA ILE A 298 -1.57 12.91 -3.27
C ILE A 298 -0.54 13.89 -3.85
N PHE A 299 -0.96 14.80 -4.74
CA PHE A 299 -0.03 15.75 -5.38
C PHE A 299 0.11 17.09 -4.64
N ARG A 300 -0.61 17.27 -3.53
CA ARG A 300 -0.58 18.53 -2.77
C ARG A 300 0.82 19.03 -2.42
N ASP A 301 1.68 18.10 -2.01
CA ASP A 301 3.03 18.43 -1.53
C ASP A 301 4.10 18.36 -2.63
N ALA A 302 3.70 18.20 -3.90
CA ALA A 302 4.59 18.29 -5.03
C ALA A 302 4.95 19.76 -5.31
N ALA A 303 6.22 20.03 -5.58
CA ALA A 303 6.67 21.38 -5.85
C ALA A 303 6.14 21.92 -7.21
N ASP A 304 5.99 21.01 -8.18
CA ASP A 304 5.41 21.27 -9.50
C ASP A 304 4.94 19.97 -10.17
N GLU A 305 4.29 20.07 -11.31
CA GLU A 305 3.72 18.91 -12.05
C GLU A 305 4.77 17.89 -12.48
N SER A 306 6.05 18.26 -12.57
CA SER A 306 7.11 17.31 -12.93
C SER A 306 7.40 16.29 -11.82
N GLU A 307 6.92 16.52 -10.60
CA GLU A 307 6.99 15.59 -9.47
C GLU A 307 5.78 14.64 -9.39
N PHE A 308 4.71 14.88 -10.16
CA PHE A 308 3.50 14.05 -10.10
C PHE A 308 3.79 12.58 -10.41
N GLY A 309 4.66 12.31 -11.37
CA GLY A 309 5.05 10.95 -11.74
C GLY A 309 5.67 10.16 -10.59
N GLU A 310 6.60 10.75 -9.87
CA GLU A 310 7.27 10.07 -8.76
C GLU A 310 6.35 9.86 -7.54
N ARG A 311 5.43 10.82 -7.28
CA ARG A 311 4.42 10.68 -6.22
C ARG A 311 3.44 9.56 -6.55
N PHE A 312 2.99 9.51 -7.80
CA PHE A 312 2.11 8.44 -8.28
C PHE A 312 2.81 7.08 -8.22
N ALA A 313 4.04 6.99 -8.72
CA ALA A 313 4.85 5.78 -8.68
C ALA A 313 5.07 5.26 -7.24
N TYR A 314 5.32 6.17 -6.28
CA TYR A 314 5.42 5.81 -4.87
C TYR A 314 4.16 5.12 -4.35
N ARG A 315 2.98 5.67 -4.63
CA ARG A 315 1.70 5.09 -4.19
C ARG A 315 1.45 3.72 -4.82
N LEU A 316 1.81 3.52 -6.09
CA LEU A 316 1.75 2.21 -6.74
C LEU A 316 2.67 1.19 -6.05
N ASP A 317 3.91 1.58 -5.74
CA ASP A 317 4.90 0.68 -5.15
C ASP A 317 4.59 0.35 -3.68
N VAL A 318 3.92 1.26 -2.95
CA VAL A 318 3.39 1.02 -1.59
C VAL A 318 2.34 -0.09 -1.57
N ILE A 319 1.56 -0.25 -2.63
CA ILE A 319 0.57 -1.35 -2.75
C ILE A 319 1.20 -2.59 -3.40
N GLY A 320 1.94 -2.42 -4.49
CA GLY A 320 2.53 -3.53 -5.23
C GLY A 320 3.57 -4.31 -4.45
N SER A 321 4.34 -3.63 -3.58
CA SER A 321 5.39 -4.28 -2.77
C SER A 321 4.84 -5.26 -1.74
N PRO A 322 3.89 -4.91 -0.86
CA PRO A 322 3.26 -5.87 0.03
C PRO A 322 2.47 -6.94 -0.71
N ALA A 323 1.79 -6.64 -1.82
CA ALA A 323 1.08 -7.62 -2.63
C ALA A 323 2.01 -8.76 -3.08
N GLY A 324 3.20 -8.43 -3.57
CA GLY A 324 4.15 -9.46 -4.04
C GLY A 324 3.61 -10.24 -5.24
N GLU A 325 3.36 -11.54 -5.07
CA GLU A 325 2.77 -12.41 -6.12
C GLU A 325 1.22 -12.40 -6.08
N GLN A 326 0.60 -11.85 -5.05
CA GLN A 326 -0.86 -11.72 -4.96
C GLN A 326 -1.33 -10.69 -5.99
N PRO A 327 -2.43 -10.95 -6.74
CA PRO A 327 -3.01 -9.95 -7.63
C PRO A 327 -3.38 -8.69 -6.86
N TRP A 328 -3.15 -7.54 -7.47
CA TRP A 328 -3.55 -6.26 -6.90
C TRP A 328 -4.07 -5.29 -7.97
N TRP A 329 -4.94 -4.36 -7.54
CA TRP A 329 -5.60 -3.39 -8.39
C TRP A 329 -5.43 -1.97 -7.84
N VAL A 330 -5.48 -0.98 -8.74
CA VAL A 330 -5.85 0.38 -8.37
C VAL A 330 -7.37 0.41 -8.34
N THR A 331 -7.96 0.46 -7.16
CA THR A 331 -9.40 0.27 -6.98
C THR A 331 -10.20 1.54 -7.19
N GLU A 332 -9.56 2.68 -6.95
CA GLU A 332 -10.06 4.01 -7.31
C GLU A 332 -8.94 4.85 -7.88
N LEU A 333 -9.03 5.20 -9.14
CA LEU A 333 -8.16 6.17 -9.81
C LEU A 333 -9.00 7.39 -10.21
N GLN A 334 -8.51 8.59 -9.97
CA GLN A 334 -9.18 9.80 -10.42
C GLN A 334 -9.47 9.78 -11.92
N SER A 335 -10.72 10.06 -12.32
CA SER A 335 -11.13 10.05 -13.72
C SER A 335 -11.54 11.41 -14.28
N GLY A 336 -11.97 12.34 -13.44
CA GLY A 336 -12.47 13.63 -13.85
C GLY A 336 -11.99 14.77 -12.96
N PRO A 337 -12.42 16.00 -13.26
CA PRO A 337 -12.01 17.18 -12.54
C PRO A 337 -12.54 17.20 -11.10
N THR A 338 -11.74 17.78 -10.21
CA THR A 338 -12.15 18.18 -8.87
C THR A 338 -12.10 19.69 -8.75
N ILE A 339 -13.08 20.28 -8.05
CA ILE A 339 -13.20 21.73 -7.84
C ILE A 339 -13.25 22.03 -6.34
N PHE A 340 -14.10 21.33 -5.62
CA PHE A 340 -14.37 21.53 -4.19
C PHE A 340 -13.83 20.39 -3.32
N THR A 341 -13.66 19.20 -3.91
CA THR A 341 -13.10 18.03 -3.24
C THR A 341 -11.65 17.79 -3.66
N GLY A 342 -10.97 16.87 -2.98
CA GLY A 342 -9.52 16.74 -3.10
C GLY A 342 -8.80 17.79 -2.24
N GLN A 343 -7.47 17.75 -2.24
CA GLN A 343 -6.66 18.73 -1.52
C GLN A 343 -6.33 19.97 -2.35
N PHE A 344 -6.54 19.88 -3.65
CA PHE A 344 -6.47 21.00 -4.59
C PHE A 344 -7.31 20.68 -5.83
N PRO A 345 -7.80 21.71 -6.55
CA PRO A 345 -8.49 21.52 -7.82
C PRO A 345 -7.55 20.88 -8.85
N LEU A 346 -7.99 19.80 -9.49
CA LEU A 346 -7.21 19.09 -10.50
C LEU A 346 -8.14 18.62 -11.62
N GLU A 347 -7.83 19.03 -12.85
CA GLU A 347 -8.39 18.43 -14.07
C GLU A 347 -7.35 17.48 -14.68
N PRO A 348 -7.58 16.14 -14.70
CA PRO A 348 -6.63 15.20 -15.28
C PRO A 348 -6.59 15.37 -16.80
N PRO A 349 -5.43 15.78 -17.39
CA PRO A 349 -5.29 15.81 -18.84
C PRO A 349 -5.28 14.40 -19.43
N PRO A 350 -5.71 14.18 -20.69
CA PRO A 350 -5.66 12.87 -21.35
C PRO A 350 -4.28 12.21 -21.33
N ALA A 351 -3.21 12.99 -21.42
CA ALA A 351 -1.84 12.48 -21.34
C ALA A 351 -1.51 11.91 -19.96
N ASP A 352 -2.04 12.50 -18.87
CA ASP A 352 -1.86 12.00 -17.51
C ASP A 352 -2.60 10.67 -17.32
N MET A 353 -3.85 10.58 -17.80
CA MET A 353 -4.62 9.34 -17.78
C MET A 353 -3.84 8.19 -18.46
N THR A 354 -3.21 8.48 -19.59
CA THR A 354 -2.37 7.51 -20.30
C THR A 354 -1.15 7.11 -19.47
N ARG A 355 -0.44 8.08 -18.88
CA ARG A 355 0.74 7.82 -18.05
C ARG A 355 0.40 7.02 -16.80
N TRP A 356 -0.68 7.38 -16.08
CA TRP A 356 -1.12 6.66 -14.87
C TRP A 356 -1.45 5.20 -15.17
N LEU A 357 -2.17 4.91 -16.24
CA LEU A 357 -2.52 3.55 -16.61
C LEU A 357 -1.29 2.71 -16.93
N TRP A 358 -0.39 3.23 -17.77
CA TRP A 358 0.82 2.49 -18.14
C TRP A 358 1.80 2.32 -16.99
N ASP A 359 1.90 3.30 -16.08
CA ASP A 359 2.71 3.17 -14.87
C ASP A 359 2.11 2.15 -13.90
N ALA A 360 0.78 2.13 -13.71
CA ALA A 360 0.10 1.13 -12.89
C ALA A 360 0.34 -0.30 -13.40
N PHE A 361 0.18 -0.55 -14.70
CA PHE A 361 0.48 -1.86 -15.29
C PHE A 361 1.97 -2.19 -15.24
N GLY A 362 2.83 -1.20 -15.40
CA GLY A 362 4.28 -1.34 -15.24
C GLY A 362 4.71 -1.66 -13.79
N ALA A 363 3.97 -1.21 -12.81
CA ALA A 363 4.16 -1.56 -11.40
C ALA A 363 3.60 -2.95 -11.04
N GLY A 364 2.84 -3.59 -11.96
CA GLY A 364 2.30 -4.93 -11.79
C GLY A 364 0.82 -4.98 -11.41
N ALA A 365 0.09 -3.86 -11.45
CA ALA A 365 -1.36 -3.86 -11.26
C ALA A 365 -2.05 -4.73 -12.29
N ARG A 366 -3.03 -5.54 -11.87
CA ARG A 366 -3.83 -6.40 -12.77
C ARG A 366 -5.15 -5.76 -13.16
N GLY A 367 -5.55 -4.70 -12.48
CA GLY A 367 -6.75 -3.93 -12.77
C GLY A 367 -6.63 -2.48 -12.34
N VAL A 368 -7.32 -1.61 -13.05
CA VAL A 368 -7.49 -0.19 -12.69
C VAL A 368 -8.96 0.15 -12.84
N ILE A 369 -9.56 0.70 -11.78
CA ILE A 369 -10.96 1.13 -11.73
C ILE A 369 -10.97 2.63 -11.47
N PHE A 370 -11.67 3.38 -12.32
CA PHE A 370 -11.77 4.82 -12.19
C PHE A 370 -12.89 5.22 -11.22
N TRP A 371 -12.62 6.20 -10.36
CA TRP A 371 -13.58 6.95 -9.61
C TRP A 371 -13.87 8.24 -10.37
N LEU A 372 -15.05 8.47 -11.03
CA LEU A 372 -16.13 7.52 -11.27
C LEU A 372 -16.61 7.70 -12.73
N TRP A 373 -17.56 6.89 -13.19
CA TRP A 373 -18.07 6.93 -14.56
C TRP A 373 -18.66 8.30 -14.94
N HIS A 374 -19.75 8.70 -14.30
CA HIS A 374 -20.39 10.01 -14.47
C HIS A 374 -20.55 10.72 -13.13
N PRO A 375 -20.61 12.06 -13.10
CA PRO A 375 -20.74 12.80 -11.84
C PRO A 375 -21.95 12.37 -11.02
N ARG A 376 -21.84 12.48 -9.71
CA ARG A 376 -22.96 12.38 -8.79
C ARG A 376 -23.85 13.61 -8.92
N VAL A 377 -25.18 13.45 -8.78
CA VAL A 377 -26.15 14.56 -8.84
C VAL A 377 -26.28 15.33 -7.52
N GLY A 378 -25.76 14.81 -6.44
CA GLY A 378 -25.87 15.42 -5.11
C GLY A 378 -24.78 14.95 -4.17
N GLY A 379 -24.61 15.68 -3.05
CA GLY A 379 -23.57 15.41 -2.05
C GLY A 379 -22.33 16.29 -2.26
N SER A 380 -21.28 16.00 -1.48
CA SER A 380 -20.04 16.81 -1.47
C SER A 380 -19.24 16.73 -2.78
N GLU A 381 -19.44 15.68 -3.56
CA GLU A 381 -18.74 15.43 -4.83
C GLU A 381 -19.66 15.66 -6.06
N ALA A 382 -20.78 16.35 -5.87
CA ALA A 382 -21.72 16.59 -6.96
C ALA A 382 -21.08 17.37 -8.10
N GLY A 383 -21.18 16.83 -9.32
CA GLY A 383 -20.62 17.44 -10.53
C GLY A 383 -19.14 17.20 -10.77
N GLU A 384 -18.47 16.47 -9.89
CA GLU A 384 -17.02 16.20 -9.96
C GLU A 384 -16.71 14.74 -10.35
N TRP A 385 -15.44 14.43 -10.57
CA TRP A 385 -14.84 13.11 -10.76
C TRP A 385 -15.27 12.32 -12.02
N GLY A 386 -16.23 12.79 -12.82
CA GLY A 386 -16.78 12.01 -13.93
C GLY A 386 -15.79 11.76 -15.08
N LEU A 387 -15.69 10.52 -15.53
CA LEU A 387 -14.97 10.14 -16.76
C LEU A 387 -15.75 10.61 -18.01
N VAL A 388 -17.07 10.63 -17.91
CA VAL A 388 -17.99 11.15 -18.93
C VAL A 388 -18.92 12.20 -18.33
N SER A 389 -19.76 12.88 -19.15
CA SER A 389 -20.81 13.77 -18.63
C SER A 389 -21.88 12.97 -17.86
N LEU A 390 -22.77 13.69 -17.18
CA LEU A 390 -23.89 13.08 -16.45
C LEU A 390 -24.78 12.22 -17.36
N GLU A 391 -24.97 12.61 -18.62
CA GLU A 391 -25.74 11.87 -19.61
C GLU A 391 -24.92 10.81 -20.39
N GLY A 392 -23.66 10.57 -19.98
CA GLY A 392 -22.78 9.61 -20.66
C GLY A 392 -22.09 10.12 -21.93
N LYS A 393 -22.10 11.45 -22.18
CA LYS A 393 -21.38 12.00 -23.35
C LYS A 393 -19.87 11.77 -23.15
N PRO A 394 -19.19 11.13 -24.13
CA PRO A 394 -17.74 10.89 -24.07
C PRO A 394 -16.93 12.19 -23.91
N THR A 395 -15.80 12.05 -23.22
CA THR A 395 -14.78 13.10 -23.05
C THR A 395 -13.48 12.65 -23.70
N ASP A 396 -12.55 13.58 -23.88
CA ASP A 396 -11.18 13.29 -24.33
C ASP A 396 -10.43 12.38 -23.35
N ARG A 397 -10.78 12.38 -22.07
CA ARG A 397 -10.26 11.44 -21.05
C ARG A 397 -10.70 10.00 -21.36
N LEU A 398 -11.98 9.79 -21.71
CA LEU A 398 -12.47 8.45 -22.12
C LEU A 398 -11.78 7.98 -23.40
N GLU A 399 -11.52 8.88 -24.36
CA GLU A 399 -10.78 8.55 -25.58
C GLU A 399 -9.34 8.10 -25.26
N ALA A 400 -8.67 8.77 -24.30
CA ALA A 400 -7.33 8.35 -23.84
C ALA A 400 -7.36 6.98 -23.17
N VAL A 401 -8.37 6.69 -22.34
CA VAL A 401 -8.56 5.38 -21.72
C VAL A 401 -8.77 4.30 -22.80
N HIS A 402 -9.65 4.56 -23.77
CA HIS A 402 -9.88 3.64 -24.91
C HIS A 402 -8.59 3.35 -25.69
N ALA A 403 -7.78 4.38 -25.95
CA ALA A 403 -6.48 4.20 -26.60
C ALA A 403 -5.52 3.26 -25.82
N VAL A 404 -5.56 3.31 -24.49
CA VAL A 404 -4.78 2.39 -23.63
C VAL A 404 -5.36 0.97 -23.71
N VAL A 405 -6.68 0.79 -23.68
CA VAL A 405 -7.34 -0.51 -23.87
C VAL A 405 -6.89 -1.16 -25.20
N GLU A 406 -6.93 -0.39 -26.30
CA GLU A 406 -6.44 -0.84 -27.59
C GLU A 406 -4.93 -1.16 -27.58
N GLY A 407 -4.15 -0.38 -26.83
CA GLY A 407 -2.73 -0.64 -26.60
C GLY A 407 -2.49 -1.98 -25.90
N LEU A 408 -3.30 -2.31 -24.90
CA LEU A 408 -3.23 -3.60 -24.18
C LEU A 408 -3.60 -4.76 -25.10
N HIS A 409 -4.66 -4.64 -25.90
CA HIS A 409 -5.08 -5.67 -26.85
C HIS A 409 -3.98 -5.96 -27.88
N ARG A 410 -3.37 -4.93 -28.46
CA ARG A 410 -2.25 -5.10 -29.42
C ARG A 410 -0.99 -5.70 -28.76
N ASN A 411 -0.81 -5.53 -27.46
CA ASN A 411 0.36 -5.94 -26.70
C ASN A 411 0.01 -6.99 -25.63
N SER A 412 -0.75 -8.02 -26.01
CA SER A 412 -1.25 -9.06 -25.08
C SER A 412 -0.16 -9.78 -24.27
N PHE A 413 1.11 -9.77 -24.73
CA PHE A 413 2.26 -10.31 -23.99
C PHE A 413 2.48 -9.60 -22.63
N LEU A 414 1.96 -8.37 -22.45
CA LEU A 414 2.01 -7.65 -21.18
C LEU A 414 1.19 -8.34 -20.07
N THR A 415 0.24 -9.18 -20.46
CA THR A 415 -0.52 -10.00 -19.50
C THR A 415 0.38 -10.94 -18.69
N ASP A 416 1.45 -11.46 -19.31
CA ASP A 416 2.42 -12.35 -18.68
C ASP A 416 3.65 -11.61 -18.12
N ALA A 417 3.72 -10.29 -18.33
CA ALA A 417 4.83 -9.49 -17.85
C ALA A 417 4.67 -9.20 -16.35
N LYS A 418 5.80 -9.31 -15.62
CA LYS A 418 5.90 -9.04 -14.18
C LYS A 418 7.03 -8.06 -13.92
N PRO A 419 6.96 -7.22 -12.88
CA PRO A 419 8.10 -6.42 -12.46
C PRO A 419 9.36 -7.27 -12.32
N GLN A 420 10.49 -6.72 -12.77
CA GLN A 420 11.78 -7.42 -12.68
C GLN A 420 12.19 -7.62 -11.21
N PRO A 421 13.04 -8.62 -10.90
CA PRO A 421 13.60 -8.78 -9.57
C PRO A 421 14.29 -7.51 -9.08
N MET A 422 13.95 -7.06 -7.87
CA MET A 422 14.47 -5.84 -7.27
C MET A 422 15.56 -6.17 -6.24
N GLN A 423 16.69 -5.47 -6.31
CA GLN A 423 17.83 -5.65 -5.43
C GLN A 423 17.86 -4.66 -4.27
N VAL A 424 16.99 -3.66 -4.30
CA VAL A 424 16.94 -2.56 -3.34
C VAL A 424 15.63 -2.61 -2.56
N GLY A 425 15.74 -2.74 -1.23
CA GLY A 425 14.63 -2.67 -0.30
C GLY A 425 14.57 -1.29 0.37
N LEU A 426 13.36 -0.83 0.64
CA LEU A 426 13.07 0.37 1.40
C LEU A 426 12.15 0.00 2.56
N LEU A 427 12.66 0.14 3.80
CA LEU A 427 11.92 -0.28 4.98
C LEU A 427 10.82 0.72 5.33
N TYR A 428 9.58 0.27 5.31
CA TYR A 428 8.49 0.90 6.03
C TYR A 428 8.52 0.44 7.48
N ASN A 429 8.84 1.36 8.38
CA ASN A 429 8.93 1.10 9.80
C ASN A 429 7.70 1.63 10.53
N ARG A 430 6.68 0.76 10.73
CA ARG A 430 5.43 1.10 11.42
C ARG A 430 5.66 1.55 12.87
N GLU A 431 6.60 0.94 13.59
CA GLU A 431 6.91 1.33 14.98
C GLU A 431 7.41 2.77 15.05
N SER A 432 8.31 3.16 14.14
CA SER A 432 8.74 4.56 14.03
C SER A 432 7.60 5.49 13.60
N ALA A 433 6.70 5.06 12.72
CA ALA A 433 5.56 5.88 12.29
C ALA A 433 4.57 6.12 13.44
N ILE A 434 4.21 5.08 14.21
CA ILE A 434 3.38 5.20 15.41
C ILE A 434 4.07 6.12 16.42
N MET A 435 5.35 5.87 16.71
CA MET A 435 6.11 6.65 17.67
C MET A 435 6.21 8.12 17.27
N ASN A 436 6.44 8.41 16.00
CA ASN A 436 6.51 9.78 15.49
C ASN A 436 5.18 10.54 15.70
N SER A 437 4.04 9.87 15.51
CA SER A 437 2.73 10.46 15.79
C SER A 437 2.50 10.77 17.27
N LEU A 438 3.15 10.05 18.18
CA LEU A 438 3.07 10.27 19.64
C LEU A 438 4.07 11.33 20.12
N ASP A 439 5.26 11.38 19.55
CA ASP A 439 6.31 12.34 19.91
C ASP A 439 5.97 13.78 19.47
N ASP A 440 5.13 13.94 18.45
CA ASP A 440 4.70 15.27 18.00
C ASP A 440 3.43 15.76 18.70
N ARG A 441 3.60 16.35 19.87
CA ARG A 441 2.50 16.97 20.62
C ARG A 441 2.00 18.28 20.08
N THR A 442 2.75 18.91 19.20
CA THR A 442 2.41 20.24 18.70
C THR A 442 1.57 20.20 17.44
N GLN A 443 1.34 19.02 16.85
CA GLN A 443 0.69 18.78 15.55
C GLN A 443 1.33 19.59 14.40
N LYS A 444 2.58 19.98 14.55
CA LYS A 444 3.37 20.74 13.56
C LYS A 444 4.47 19.92 12.93
N ARG A 445 4.75 18.77 13.51
CA ARG A 445 5.64 17.71 13.04
C ARG A 445 4.83 16.43 13.06
N GLY A 446 5.40 15.28 12.95
CA GLY A 446 4.67 14.02 13.07
C GLY A 446 4.57 13.26 11.76
N ASN A 447 5.09 13.83 10.68
CA ASN A 447 5.18 13.18 9.38
C ASN A 447 6.64 12.92 8.96
N GLU A 448 7.63 13.23 9.81
CA GLU A 448 9.04 13.15 9.42
C GLU A 448 9.48 11.74 9.01
N VAL A 449 8.88 10.70 9.60
CA VAL A 449 9.14 9.31 9.21
C VAL A 449 8.63 9.04 7.81
N GLU A 450 7.41 9.45 7.49
CA GLU A 450 6.83 9.29 6.15
C GLU A 450 7.55 10.21 5.13
N GLU A 451 7.79 11.46 5.47
CA GLU A 451 8.55 12.39 4.62
C GLU A 451 9.97 11.88 4.32
N SER A 452 10.64 11.24 5.30
CA SER A 452 11.93 10.60 5.11
C SER A 452 11.85 9.38 4.19
N LEU A 453 10.80 8.56 4.35
CA LEU A 453 10.54 7.41 3.48
C LEU A 453 10.31 7.86 2.03
N VAL A 454 9.44 8.86 1.83
CA VAL A 454 9.18 9.46 0.52
C VAL A 454 10.44 10.10 -0.07
N GLY A 455 11.20 10.85 0.73
CA GLY A 455 12.46 11.47 0.28
C GLY A 455 13.50 10.45 -0.18
N CYS A 456 13.63 9.34 0.54
CA CYS A 456 14.47 8.23 0.10
C CYS A 456 13.96 7.62 -1.21
N TYR A 457 12.65 7.36 -1.31
CA TYR A 457 12.03 6.85 -2.54
C TYR A 457 12.27 7.79 -3.74
N MET A 458 12.03 9.10 -3.57
CA MET A 458 12.24 10.09 -4.63
C MET A 458 13.69 10.11 -5.12
N ALA A 459 14.66 10.05 -4.19
CA ALA A 459 16.08 10.01 -4.55
C ALA A 459 16.42 8.81 -5.43
N LEU A 460 15.90 7.63 -5.08
CA LEU A 460 16.10 6.37 -5.81
C LEU A 460 15.32 6.36 -7.13
N HIS A 461 14.07 6.82 -7.14
CA HIS A 461 13.23 6.89 -8.34
C HIS A 461 13.82 7.81 -9.42
N ARG A 462 14.30 9.00 -9.03
CA ARG A 462 14.99 9.95 -9.95
C ARG A 462 16.30 9.39 -10.53
N ALA A 463 16.91 8.44 -9.82
CA ALA A 463 18.06 7.70 -10.33
C ALA A 463 17.65 6.43 -11.11
N HIS A 464 16.37 6.23 -11.39
CA HIS A 464 15.78 5.07 -12.06
C HIS A 464 16.11 3.73 -11.40
N ILE A 465 16.19 3.72 -10.07
CA ILE A 465 16.46 2.54 -9.26
C ILE A 465 15.12 1.99 -8.77
N PRO A 466 14.65 0.85 -9.28
CA PRO A 466 13.45 0.20 -8.74
C PRO A 466 13.65 -0.23 -7.30
N VAL A 467 12.67 0.05 -6.46
CA VAL A 467 12.69 -0.31 -5.05
C VAL A 467 11.49 -1.16 -4.68
N ARG A 468 11.68 -2.06 -3.71
CA ARG A 468 10.61 -2.80 -3.08
C ARG A 468 10.48 -2.36 -1.63
N LEU A 469 9.28 -1.89 -1.25
CA LEU A 469 9.02 -1.64 0.15
C LEU A 469 8.91 -2.97 0.91
N VAL A 470 9.47 -2.99 2.10
CA VAL A 470 9.43 -4.12 3.03
C VAL A 470 9.08 -3.62 4.42
N ASP A 471 8.42 -4.44 5.23
CA ASP A 471 8.08 -4.10 6.61
C ASP A 471 8.98 -4.80 7.63
N LEU A 472 8.82 -4.46 8.91
CA LEU A 472 9.57 -5.08 10.00
C LEU A 472 9.31 -6.58 10.14
N ASP A 473 8.11 -7.03 9.83
CA ASP A 473 7.77 -8.46 9.88
C ASP A 473 8.52 -9.26 8.80
N GLN A 474 8.64 -8.70 7.60
CA GLN A 474 9.47 -9.30 6.54
C GLN A 474 10.94 -9.27 6.91
N LEU A 475 11.43 -8.20 7.56
CA LEU A 475 12.80 -8.15 8.06
C LEU A 475 13.07 -9.29 9.08
N LYS A 476 12.16 -9.51 10.03
CA LYS A 476 12.24 -10.58 11.04
C LYS A 476 12.13 -11.99 10.46
N LYS A 477 11.20 -12.22 9.55
CA LYS A 477 10.91 -13.55 8.96
C LYS A 477 11.83 -13.92 7.79
N GLY A 478 12.51 -12.95 7.22
CA GLY A 478 13.37 -13.06 6.03
C GLY A 478 12.92 -12.14 4.93
N LEU A 479 13.82 -11.28 4.46
CA LEU A 479 13.59 -10.37 3.35
C LEU A 479 13.37 -11.14 2.05
N PRO A 480 12.63 -10.57 1.08
CA PRO A 480 12.47 -11.15 -0.25
C PRO A 480 13.82 -11.52 -0.89
N GLU A 481 13.85 -12.66 -1.58
CA GLU A 481 15.06 -13.16 -2.23
C GLU A 481 15.61 -12.13 -3.24
N GLY A 482 16.93 -11.98 -3.28
CA GLY A 482 17.63 -11.09 -4.19
C GLY A 482 17.84 -9.67 -3.67
N LEU A 483 17.27 -9.26 -2.53
CA LEU A 483 17.57 -7.98 -1.93
C LEU A 483 19.03 -7.93 -1.44
N GLN A 484 19.76 -6.93 -1.88
CA GLN A 484 21.18 -6.71 -1.56
C GLN A 484 21.41 -5.47 -0.71
N VAL A 485 20.57 -4.44 -0.90
CA VAL A 485 20.64 -3.19 -0.17
C VAL A 485 19.31 -2.93 0.52
N LEU A 486 19.35 -2.59 1.80
CA LEU A 486 18.19 -2.18 2.58
C LEU A 486 18.38 -0.75 3.08
N TYR A 487 17.48 0.13 2.67
CA TYR A 487 17.37 1.49 3.18
C TYR A 487 16.44 1.50 4.39
N ILE A 488 16.89 2.11 5.48
CA ILE A 488 16.10 2.27 6.72
C ILE A 488 16.04 3.75 7.13
N PRO A 489 15.37 4.61 6.31
CA PRO A 489 15.30 6.04 6.58
C PRO A 489 14.56 6.31 7.89
N TYR A 490 15.13 7.19 8.73
CA TYR A 490 14.52 7.66 9.97
C TYR A 490 13.87 6.57 10.86
N SER A 491 14.47 5.38 10.88
CA SER A 491 13.96 4.21 11.63
C SER A 491 14.42 4.27 13.09
N TYR A 492 13.85 5.21 13.87
CA TYR A 492 14.34 5.51 15.22
C TYR A 492 13.70 4.66 16.33
N ALA A 493 12.54 4.05 16.09
CA ALA A 493 11.94 3.05 16.95
C ALA A 493 12.00 1.67 16.27
N MET A 494 12.42 0.64 17.00
CA MET A 494 12.58 -0.71 16.45
C MET A 494 12.64 -1.75 17.58
N ASP A 495 11.86 -2.82 17.49
CA ASP A 495 11.90 -3.93 18.44
C ASP A 495 13.25 -4.67 18.41
N ASP A 496 13.55 -5.41 19.47
CA ASP A 496 14.83 -6.11 19.60
C ASP A 496 15.01 -7.25 18.56
N GLN A 497 13.92 -7.86 18.09
CA GLN A 497 14.00 -8.89 17.06
C GLN A 497 14.34 -8.27 15.70
N SER A 498 13.79 -7.10 15.39
CA SER A 498 14.12 -6.33 14.20
C SER A 498 15.56 -5.84 14.20
N VAL A 499 16.06 -5.39 15.36
CA VAL A 499 17.48 -5.03 15.55
C VAL A 499 18.38 -6.25 15.30
N ALA A 500 18.04 -7.43 15.85
CA ALA A 500 18.79 -8.66 15.63
C ALA A 500 18.72 -9.10 14.14
N ALA A 501 17.56 -9.02 13.51
CA ALA A 501 17.39 -9.37 12.09
C ALA A 501 18.20 -8.45 11.16
N LEU A 502 18.27 -7.16 11.47
CA LEU A 502 19.10 -6.20 10.74
C LEU A 502 20.59 -6.53 10.85
N ARG A 503 21.05 -6.86 12.08
CA ARG A 503 22.43 -7.36 12.33
C ARG A 503 22.73 -8.61 11.49
N ASP A 504 21.79 -9.55 11.45
CA ASP A 504 21.91 -10.80 10.70
C ASP A 504 21.95 -10.55 9.19
N PHE A 505 21.12 -9.63 8.67
CA PHE A 505 21.11 -9.26 7.26
C PHE A 505 22.49 -8.72 6.84
N VAL A 506 23.04 -7.78 7.59
CA VAL A 506 24.38 -7.26 7.32
C VAL A 506 25.43 -8.36 7.45
N GLY A 507 25.36 -9.16 8.52
CA GLY A 507 26.31 -10.25 8.76
C GLY A 507 26.38 -11.29 7.64
N LYS A 508 25.30 -11.47 6.88
CA LYS A 508 25.17 -12.39 5.72
C LYS A 508 25.55 -11.76 4.38
N GLY A 509 26.04 -10.53 4.36
CA GLY A 509 26.52 -9.87 3.14
C GLY A 509 25.61 -8.73 2.64
N GLY A 510 24.50 -8.45 3.33
CA GLY A 510 23.62 -7.33 3.01
C GLY A 510 24.28 -5.98 3.23
N THR A 511 23.86 -4.99 2.47
CA THR A 511 24.24 -3.57 2.66
C THR A 511 23.08 -2.83 3.30
N VAL A 512 23.32 -2.11 4.39
CA VAL A 512 22.35 -1.21 5.00
C VAL A 512 22.75 0.23 4.76
N TRP A 513 21.77 1.04 4.36
CA TRP A 513 21.87 2.50 4.35
C TRP A 513 20.93 3.05 5.42
N ALA A 514 21.46 3.85 6.34
CA ALA A 514 20.71 4.36 7.49
C ALA A 514 21.06 5.82 7.76
N ASP A 515 20.11 6.57 8.32
CA ASP A 515 20.30 7.92 8.79
C ASP A 515 19.69 8.18 10.18
N GLY A 516 20.21 9.17 10.86
CA GLY A 516 19.69 9.69 12.10
C GLY A 516 19.68 8.73 13.29
N LEU A 517 18.63 8.77 14.05
CA LEU A 517 18.47 8.10 15.36
C LEU A 517 18.19 6.59 15.28
N THR A 518 18.78 5.88 14.35
CA THR A 518 18.47 4.46 14.08
C THR A 518 18.36 3.63 15.36
N ALA A 519 17.19 2.98 15.55
CA ALA A 519 16.85 2.12 16.68
C ALA A 519 17.10 2.74 18.08
N TRP A 520 17.06 4.06 18.21
CA TRP A 520 17.24 4.74 19.49
C TRP A 520 16.18 4.35 20.52
N LYS A 521 14.90 4.23 20.11
CA LYS A 521 13.80 3.71 20.92
C LYS A 521 13.53 2.25 20.60
N ASN A 522 12.98 1.52 21.55
CA ASN A 522 12.34 0.24 21.30
C ASN A 522 10.88 0.45 20.81
N ASP A 523 10.15 -0.63 20.57
CA ASP A 523 8.76 -0.64 20.13
C ASP A 523 7.77 -0.09 21.17
N THR A 524 8.17 0.04 22.44
CA THR A 524 7.37 0.62 23.52
C THR A 524 7.72 2.08 23.83
N GLY A 525 8.68 2.67 23.11
CA GLY A 525 9.08 4.06 23.25
C GLY A 525 10.19 4.31 24.29
N GLU A 526 10.73 3.27 24.90
CA GLU A 526 11.86 3.39 25.81
C GLU A 526 13.17 3.60 25.05
N ILE A 527 14.00 4.50 25.54
CA ILE A 527 15.30 4.79 24.89
C ILE A 527 16.33 3.71 25.20
N ARG A 528 17.16 3.40 24.21
CA ARG A 528 18.39 2.63 24.40
C ARG A 528 19.56 3.54 24.78
N PRO A 529 20.59 3.02 25.48
CA PRO A 529 21.70 3.85 25.98
C PRO A 529 22.53 4.51 24.90
N THR A 530 22.57 3.95 23.71
CA THR A 530 23.38 4.43 22.57
C THR A 530 22.59 4.49 21.28
N ILE A 531 23.06 5.27 20.34
CA ILE A 531 22.57 5.43 18.97
C ILE A 531 23.70 5.02 18.02
N PRO A 532 23.50 4.08 17.11
CA PRO A 532 22.31 3.27 16.88
C PRO A 532 22.10 2.23 17.97
N GLY A 533 20.84 2.07 18.39
CA GLY A 533 20.47 1.21 19.53
C GLY A 533 20.76 -0.28 19.29
N GLY A 534 21.66 -0.87 20.09
CA GLY A 534 22.05 -2.29 19.96
C GLY A 534 22.85 -2.64 18.69
N LEU A 535 23.24 -1.64 17.89
CA LEU A 535 23.91 -1.81 16.60
C LEU A 535 25.30 -1.15 16.52
N SER A 536 25.86 -0.66 17.63
CA SER A 536 27.15 0.04 17.64
C SER A 536 28.28 -0.72 16.95
N GLU A 537 28.37 -2.06 17.15
CA GLU A 537 29.34 -2.92 16.48
C GLU A 537 29.09 -3.02 14.97
N VAL A 538 27.82 -3.15 14.57
CA VAL A 538 27.41 -3.29 13.16
C VAL A 538 27.67 -2.00 12.39
N PHE A 539 27.41 -0.87 13.02
CA PHE A 539 27.59 0.47 12.41
C PHE A 539 29.01 1.02 12.60
N GLY A 540 29.78 0.43 13.53
CA GLY A 540 31.15 0.83 13.84
C GLY A 540 31.25 2.21 14.48
N ALA A 541 30.19 2.70 15.07
CA ALA A 541 30.10 3.97 15.79
C ALA A 541 28.94 4.00 16.74
N GLU A 542 28.98 4.91 17.71
CA GLU A 542 27.86 5.19 18.61
C GLU A 542 27.82 6.66 19.05
N ALA A 543 26.67 7.12 19.49
CA ALA A 543 26.47 8.37 20.20
C ALA A 543 25.63 8.13 21.45
N SER A 544 25.90 8.89 22.52
CA SER A 544 25.14 8.86 23.77
C SER A 544 24.39 10.17 24.05
N ASP A 545 24.47 11.12 23.12
CA ASP A 545 23.82 12.42 23.22
C ASP A 545 23.26 12.86 21.86
N ILE A 546 22.32 13.81 21.87
CA ILE A 546 21.64 14.33 20.68
C ILE A 546 21.62 15.86 20.78
N TYR A 547 22.16 16.53 19.77
CA TYR A 547 22.11 17.98 19.68
C TYR A 547 20.99 18.41 18.72
N PRO A 548 19.88 19.00 19.19
CA PRO A 548 18.79 19.42 18.32
C PRO A 548 19.24 20.54 17.38
N VAL A 549 18.79 20.44 16.13
CA VAL A 549 18.99 21.44 15.10
C VAL A 549 17.67 22.18 14.88
N ARG A 550 17.71 23.50 14.89
CA ARG A 550 16.50 24.30 14.61
C ARG A 550 16.16 24.20 13.13
N ALA A 551 14.86 23.99 12.83
CA ALA A 551 14.37 23.85 11.47
C ALA A 551 14.64 25.09 10.58
N ASP A 552 14.70 26.30 11.19
CA ASP A 552 15.02 27.55 10.52
C ASP A 552 16.54 27.81 10.39
N HIS A 553 17.36 26.97 11.01
CA HIS A 553 18.82 27.07 10.99
C HIS A 553 19.48 25.70 10.78
N PRO A 554 19.21 25.02 9.65
CA PRO A 554 19.87 23.76 9.34
C PRO A 554 21.39 23.96 9.26
N TYR A 555 22.16 23.02 9.82
CA TYR A 555 23.61 23.13 9.76
C TYR A 555 24.18 22.63 8.44
N SER A 556 25.18 23.32 7.95
CA SER A 556 25.82 22.95 6.68
C SER A 556 26.81 21.80 6.86
N VAL A 557 26.69 20.79 6.01
CA VAL A 557 27.58 19.62 6.01
C VAL A 557 28.64 19.65 4.90
N THR A 558 28.58 20.65 4.02
CA THR A 558 29.59 20.88 2.97
C THR A 558 30.20 22.27 3.09
N GLU A 559 31.42 22.45 2.56
CA GLU A 559 32.09 23.74 2.58
C GLU A 559 31.32 24.82 1.80
N GLN A 560 30.64 24.44 0.74
CA GLN A 560 29.87 25.33 -0.14
C GLN A 560 28.42 25.59 0.33
N ASN A 561 28.01 25.12 1.49
CA ASN A 561 26.60 25.13 1.96
C ASN A 561 25.61 24.40 1.07
N GLU A 562 26.08 23.49 0.22
CA GLU A 562 25.22 22.78 -0.74
C GLU A 562 24.31 21.74 -0.10
N ALA A 563 24.71 21.17 1.04
CA ALA A 563 23.93 20.18 1.77
C ALA A 563 23.83 20.56 3.25
N ALA A 564 22.68 20.25 3.85
CA ALA A 564 22.42 20.57 5.25
C ALA A 564 21.84 19.36 5.99
N GLY A 565 22.20 19.23 7.27
CA GLY A 565 21.57 18.28 8.19
C GLY A 565 20.26 18.81 8.73
N GLU A 566 19.39 17.90 9.13
CA GLU A 566 18.04 18.16 9.65
C GLU A 566 17.86 17.59 11.05
N LEU A 567 17.01 18.22 11.84
CA LEU A 567 16.49 17.83 13.15
C LEU A 567 17.53 17.74 14.26
N TRP A 568 18.66 17.06 14.04
CA TRP A 568 19.69 16.82 15.06
C TRP A 568 21.07 16.62 14.44
N LYS A 569 22.06 16.70 15.33
CA LYS A 569 23.45 16.33 15.10
C LYS A 569 23.88 15.35 16.17
N LEU A 570 24.50 14.23 15.80
CA LEU A 570 24.97 13.21 16.71
C LEU A 570 26.48 13.33 16.94
N PRO A 571 26.96 13.40 18.20
CA PRO A 571 28.38 13.38 18.50
C PRO A 571 28.94 11.96 18.39
N LEU A 572 29.13 11.48 17.16
CA LEU A 572 29.53 10.10 16.88
C LEU A 572 30.93 9.77 17.41
N GLU A 573 31.01 8.74 18.27
CA GLU A 573 32.24 8.08 18.69
C GLU A 573 32.51 6.88 17.79
N LEU A 574 33.70 6.82 17.16
CA LEU A 574 34.07 5.74 16.27
C LEU A 574 34.40 4.46 17.03
N LYS A 575 33.82 3.33 16.60
CA LYS A 575 34.06 1.97 17.09
C LYS A 575 34.62 1.05 15.97
N GLY A 576 35.33 1.65 15.02
CA GLY A 576 35.94 0.94 13.90
C GLY A 576 35.49 1.38 12.51
N ALA A 577 34.43 2.19 12.41
CA ALA A 577 33.96 2.69 11.11
C ALA A 577 34.98 3.65 10.45
N GLU A 578 35.03 3.61 9.13
CA GLU A 578 35.70 4.58 8.29
C GLU A 578 34.86 5.84 8.18
N VAL A 579 35.48 7.03 8.36
CA VAL A 579 34.82 8.30 8.10
C VAL A 579 34.85 8.60 6.61
N VAL A 580 33.72 8.51 5.95
CA VAL A 580 33.59 8.81 4.52
C VAL A 580 33.46 10.30 4.28
N ARG A 581 32.78 11.02 5.18
CA ARG A 581 32.60 12.48 5.11
C ARG A 581 32.66 13.11 6.48
N ARG A 582 33.14 14.35 6.51
CA ARG A 582 33.16 15.18 7.70
C ARG A 582 32.30 16.42 7.47
N ASP A 583 31.72 16.92 8.54
CA ASP A 583 31.05 18.21 8.53
C ASP A 583 32.08 19.38 8.45
N ARG A 584 31.60 20.61 8.40
CA ARG A 584 32.44 21.82 8.37
C ARG A 584 33.36 21.99 9.60
N GLU A 585 33.01 21.38 10.72
CA GLU A 585 33.79 21.42 11.95
C GLU A 585 34.84 20.30 11.99
N GLY A 586 34.88 19.47 10.93
CA GLY A 586 35.78 18.32 10.84
C GLY A 586 35.29 17.10 11.61
N LYS A 587 34.03 17.09 12.10
CA LYS A 587 33.42 15.96 12.81
C LYS A 587 32.93 14.89 11.85
N PRO A 588 32.89 13.62 12.26
CA PRO A 588 32.30 12.55 11.43
C PRO A 588 30.83 12.85 11.11
N PHE A 589 30.48 12.88 9.82
CA PHE A 589 29.13 13.09 9.32
C PHE A 589 28.58 11.87 8.61
N ALA A 590 29.37 11.21 7.78
CA ALA A 590 29.00 9.97 7.09
C ALA A 590 30.07 8.92 7.34
N LEU A 591 29.62 7.74 7.67
CA LEU A 591 30.45 6.60 8.03
C LEU A 591 30.20 5.42 7.09
N ARG A 592 31.20 4.59 6.89
CA ARG A 592 31.07 3.27 6.31
C ARG A 592 31.71 2.26 7.24
N ASN A 593 30.98 1.18 7.54
CA ASN A 593 31.54 0.07 8.32
C ASN A 593 31.38 -1.25 7.61
N HIS A 594 32.35 -2.12 7.74
CA HIS A 594 32.28 -3.51 7.34
C HIS A 594 32.00 -4.39 8.55
N PHE A 595 30.92 -5.14 8.49
CA PHE A 595 30.56 -6.07 9.54
C PHE A 595 30.38 -7.47 8.95
N ARG A 596 31.29 -8.40 9.30
CA ARG A 596 31.36 -9.74 8.73
C ARG A 596 31.44 -9.69 7.20
N GLN A 597 30.37 -10.14 6.48
CA GLN A 597 30.34 -10.19 5.02
C GLN A 597 29.69 -8.95 4.38
N GLY A 598 29.00 -8.14 5.15
CA GLY A 598 28.25 -6.98 4.66
C GLY A 598 28.82 -5.64 5.09
N GLN A 599 28.08 -4.59 4.80
CA GLN A 599 28.51 -3.22 5.07
C GLN A 599 27.34 -2.32 5.45
N VAL A 600 27.64 -1.24 6.12
CA VAL A 600 26.70 -0.19 6.52
C VAL A 600 27.18 1.17 6.04
N TYR A 601 26.28 1.96 5.49
CA TYR A 601 26.43 3.40 5.28
C TYR A 601 25.56 4.10 6.32
N TYR A 602 26.16 4.94 7.16
CA TYR A 602 25.45 5.61 8.24
C TYR A 602 25.70 7.12 8.22
N PHE A 603 24.64 7.90 8.32
CA PHE A 603 24.65 9.34 8.36
C PHE A 603 24.09 9.83 9.70
N GLU A 604 24.75 10.81 10.32
CA GLU A 604 24.41 11.28 11.67
C GLU A 604 23.09 12.06 11.76
N SER A 605 22.58 12.56 10.65
CA SER A 605 21.40 13.45 10.56
C SER A 605 20.29 12.80 9.76
N ALA A 606 19.05 13.30 9.85
CA ALA A 606 17.92 12.88 9.03
C ALA A 606 18.09 13.35 7.56
N LEU A 607 18.95 12.66 6.83
CA LEU A 607 19.40 13.07 5.51
C LEU A 607 18.32 12.87 4.44
N THR A 608 17.51 11.81 4.57
CA THR A 608 16.39 11.53 3.66
C THR A 608 15.28 12.58 3.81
N LEU A 609 15.04 13.07 5.02
CA LEU A 609 14.15 14.21 5.29
C LEU A 609 14.71 15.50 4.68
N ALA A 610 16.02 15.73 4.82
CA ALA A 610 16.67 16.88 4.19
C ALA A 610 16.53 16.87 2.67
N TYR A 611 16.60 15.69 2.05
CA TYR A 611 16.37 15.53 0.62
C TYR A 611 14.90 15.82 0.24
N PHE A 612 13.95 15.27 0.99
CA PHE A 612 12.52 15.54 0.78
C PHE A 612 12.22 17.05 0.76
N LYS A 613 12.80 17.78 1.71
CA LYS A 613 12.54 19.22 1.86
C LYS A 613 13.24 20.09 0.82
N ARG A 614 14.38 19.67 0.26
CA ARG A 614 15.25 20.57 -0.52
C ARG A 614 15.68 20.05 -1.89
N ASN A 615 15.41 18.77 -2.21
CA ASN A 615 15.80 18.13 -3.49
C ASN A 615 17.29 18.34 -3.84
N ASN A 616 18.17 18.27 -2.82
CA ASN A 616 19.58 18.60 -2.99
C ASN A 616 20.33 17.49 -3.75
N PRO A 617 20.99 17.76 -4.90
CA PRO A 617 21.64 16.75 -5.73
C PRO A 617 22.84 16.07 -5.05
N THR A 618 23.56 16.77 -4.15
CA THR A 618 24.66 16.20 -3.38
C THR A 618 24.14 15.15 -2.40
N ILE A 619 23.03 15.44 -1.71
CA ILE A 619 22.36 14.48 -0.82
C ILE A 619 21.84 13.29 -1.64
N GLN A 620 21.25 13.53 -2.81
CA GLN A 620 20.80 12.44 -3.70
C GLN A 620 21.94 11.48 -4.01
N GLN A 621 23.11 11.98 -4.41
CA GLN A 621 24.26 11.14 -4.69
C GLN A 621 24.65 10.23 -3.51
N TRP A 622 24.60 10.75 -2.28
CA TRP A 622 24.91 9.97 -1.08
C TRP A 622 23.86 8.88 -0.78
N ILE A 623 22.61 9.16 -1.11
CA ILE A 623 21.53 8.16 -0.96
C ILE A 623 21.70 7.05 -2.02
N VAL A 624 21.89 7.39 -3.29
CA VAL A 624 21.83 6.41 -4.39
C VAL A 624 23.11 5.56 -4.55
N GLU A 625 24.26 5.98 -4.00
CA GLU A 625 25.55 5.31 -4.21
C GLU A 625 25.52 3.78 -3.98
N PRO A 626 25.03 3.22 -2.86
CA PRO A 626 25.02 1.78 -2.67
C PRO A 626 24.02 1.06 -3.60
N ALA A 627 22.91 1.69 -3.93
CA ALA A 627 21.89 1.10 -4.79
C ALA A 627 22.36 1.00 -6.26
N LEU A 628 23.15 1.95 -6.75
CA LEU A 628 23.71 1.90 -8.11
C LEU A 628 24.60 0.67 -8.32
N ARG A 629 25.32 0.23 -7.27
CA ARG A 629 26.14 -1.00 -7.33
C ARG A 629 25.28 -2.26 -7.42
N ALA A 630 24.20 -2.32 -6.64
CA ALA A 630 23.28 -3.44 -6.66
C ALA A 630 22.57 -3.56 -8.02
N GLN A 631 22.16 -2.44 -8.61
CA GLN A 631 21.49 -2.38 -9.91
C GLN A 631 22.35 -2.85 -11.10
N ALA A 632 23.67 -2.94 -10.95
CA ALA A 632 24.57 -3.33 -12.04
C ALA A 632 24.20 -4.68 -12.70
N ASN A 633 23.45 -5.55 -12.01
CA ASN A 633 23.03 -6.86 -12.51
C ASN A 633 21.55 -6.96 -12.86
N ALA A 634 20.76 -5.88 -12.77
CA ALA A 634 19.34 -5.91 -13.11
C ALA A 634 19.10 -6.29 -14.58
N PRO A 635 18.03 -7.04 -14.90
CA PRO A 635 17.69 -7.41 -16.29
C PRO A 635 17.47 -6.21 -17.20
N VAL A 636 16.79 -5.17 -16.71
CA VAL A 636 16.52 -3.91 -17.41
C VAL A 636 17.06 -2.76 -16.59
N GLN A 637 17.80 -1.85 -17.20
CA GLN A 637 18.48 -0.76 -16.52
C GLN A 637 18.34 0.53 -17.32
N MET A 638 18.11 1.66 -16.63
CA MET A 638 18.31 2.96 -17.25
C MET A 638 19.81 3.29 -17.28
N LYS A 639 20.32 3.72 -18.43
CA LYS A 639 21.71 4.15 -18.59
C LYS A 639 21.87 5.65 -18.75
N HIS A 640 20.91 6.26 -19.43
CA HIS A 640 20.87 7.70 -19.63
C HIS A 640 19.44 8.17 -19.77
N GLY A 641 19.11 9.30 -19.18
CA GLY A 641 17.78 9.89 -19.31
C GLY A 641 17.52 11.00 -18.29
N SER A 642 16.37 11.63 -18.44
CA SER A 642 15.87 12.66 -17.53
C SER A 642 15.31 12.01 -16.26
N ASP A 643 15.58 12.61 -15.11
CA ASP A 643 14.99 12.25 -13.79
C ASP A 643 13.47 12.45 -13.71
N LYS A 644 12.89 13.14 -14.71
CA LYS A 644 11.44 13.36 -14.87
C LYS A 644 10.76 12.28 -15.72
N VAL A 645 11.45 11.23 -16.06
CA VAL A 645 10.89 10.08 -16.78
C VAL A 645 10.78 8.91 -15.84
N GLY A 646 9.53 8.46 -15.58
CA GLY A 646 9.26 7.22 -14.87
C GLY A 646 9.78 6.00 -15.63
N PHE A 647 10.34 5.03 -14.92
CA PHE A 647 10.95 3.84 -15.46
C PHE A 647 10.43 2.59 -14.78
N ARG A 648 9.86 1.66 -15.56
CA ARG A 648 9.52 0.31 -15.11
C ARG A 648 10.24 -0.73 -15.96
N GLY A 649 10.93 -1.66 -15.30
CA GLY A 649 11.54 -2.82 -15.94
C GLY A 649 10.71 -4.07 -15.65
N LEU A 650 10.37 -4.84 -16.69
CA LEU A 650 9.53 -6.04 -16.59
C LEU A 650 10.22 -7.23 -17.27
N VAL A 651 9.87 -8.42 -16.79
CA VAL A 651 10.26 -9.70 -17.40
C VAL A 651 9.00 -10.44 -17.85
N TYR A 652 9.08 -11.11 -19.00
CA TYR A 652 8.03 -12.01 -19.52
C TYR A 652 8.67 -13.26 -20.13
N PRO A 653 7.93 -14.34 -20.41
CA PRO A 653 8.54 -15.65 -20.77
C PRO A 653 9.52 -15.62 -21.95
N SER A 654 9.35 -14.72 -22.90
CA SER A 654 10.20 -14.64 -24.12
C SER A 654 11.07 -13.39 -24.22
N GLY A 655 11.17 -12.56 -23.15
CA GLY A 655 11.99 -11.36 -23.23
C GLY A 655 11.87 -10.40 -22.05
N LEU A 656 12.21 -9.15 -22.31
CA LEU A 656 12.21 -8.06 -21.36
C LEU A 656 11.41 -6.87 -21.89
N VAL A 657 10.90 -6.05 -20.99
CA VAL A 657 10.14 -4.83 -21.35
C VAL A 657 10.61 -3.67 -20.48
N SER A 658 10.64 -2.48 -21.06
CA SER A 658 10.69 -1.23 -20.30
C SER A 658 9.49 -0.37 -20.65
N ILE A 659 8.80 0.16 -19.62
CA ILE A 659 7.78 1.20 -19.78
C ILE A 659 8.37 2.51 -19.28
N LEU A 660 8.29 3.54 -20.13
CA LEU A 660 8.79 4.89 -19.87
C LEU A 660 7.62 5.87 -19.91
N THR A 661 7.48 6.69 -18.87
CA THR A 661 6.43 7.72 -18.75
C THR A 661 7.08 9.08 -18.57
N ASN A 662 6.94 10.00 -19.53
CA ASN A 662 7.61 11.30 -19.47
C ASN A 662 6.74 12.38 -18.82
N TRP A 663 7.16 12.86 -17.67
CA TRP A 663 6.53 13.96 -16.91
C TRP A 663 7.23 15.32 -17.11
N GLY A 664 8.34 15.31 -17.84
CA GLY A 664 9.12 16.51 -18.14
C GLY A 664 9.04 16.92 -19.60
N THR A 665 10.06 17.66 -20.02
CA THR A 665 10.26 18.03 -21.42
C THR A 665 10.73 16.85 -22.26
N ALA A 666 10.74 17.01 -23.61
CA ALA A 666 11.25 15.98 -24.51
C ALA A 666 12.69 15.58 -24.13
N SER A 667 12.97 14.28 -24.09
CA SER A 667 14.24 13.74 -23.59
C SER A 667 14.66 12.51 -24.38
N THR A 668 15.98 12.34 -24.54
CA THR A 668 16.57 11.13 -25.07
C THR A 668 16.81 10.13 -23.95
N MET A 669 16.24 8.93 -24.06
CA MET A 669 16.35 7.87 -23.08
C MET A 669 17.15 6.71 -23.62
N THR A 670 18.07 6.15 -22.82
CA THR A 670 18.82 4.93 -23.16
C THR A 670 18.59 3.86 -22.11
N VAL A 671 17.92 2.78 -22.52
CA VAL A 671 17.63 1.61 -21.68
C VAL A 671 18.57 0.47 -22.09
N ALA A 672 19.14 -0.21 -21.11
CA ALA A 672 19.93 -1.42 -21.32
C ALA A 672 19.14 -2.66 -20.93
N PHE A 673 19.12 -3.62 -21.82
CA PHE A 673 18.57 -4.97 -21.62
C PHE A 673 19.73 -5.97 -21.54
N ARG A 674 19.76 -6.79 -20.48
CA ARG A 674 20.83 -7.76 -20.29
C ARG A 674 20.65 -8.97 -21.22
N GLY A 675 21.53 -9.09 -22.19
CA GLY A 675 21.49 -10.13 -23.24
C GLY A 675 21.48 -9.52 -24.65
N ASP A 676 21.26 -10.37 -25.62
CA ASP A 676 21.17 -10.00 -27.04
C ASP A 676 19.70 -10.04 -27.49
N TYR A 677 19.17 -8.87 -27.83
CA TYR A 677 17.75 -8.68 -28.18
C TYR A 677 17.57 -7.77 -29.39
N SER A 678 16.46 -8.00 -30.10
CA SER A 678 15.86 -6.98 -30.98
C SER A 678 14.93 -6.13 -30.13
N VAL A 679 14.98 -4.80 -30.27
CA VAL A 679 14.15 -3.88 -29.47
C VAL A 679 13.29 -2.99 -30.35
N ALA A 680 12.01 -2.84 -30.01
CA ALA A 680 11.08 -1.95 -30.70
C ALA A 680 10.19 -1.22 -29.68
N ASP A 681 9.80 0.01 -30.00
CA ASP A 681 8.69 0.70 -29.30
C ASP A 681 7.36 0.18 -29.85
N VAL A 682 6.73 -0.70 -29.10
CA VAL A 682 5.51 -1.41 -29.52
C VAL A 682 4.22 -0.64 -29.24
N LEU A 683 4.29 0.47 -28.52
CA LEU A 683 3.14 1.35 -28.27
C LEU A 683 3.00 2.40 -29.36
N SER A 684 4.07 3.14 -29.65
CA SER A 684 4.05 4.30 -30.54
C SER A 684 4.66 4.04 -31.92
N GLY A 685 5.41 2.95 -32.08
CA GLY A 685 6.16 2.67 -33.29
C GLY A 685 7.32 3.64 -33.59
N ARG A 686 7.77 4.40 -32.56
CA ARG A 686 8.91 5.31 -32.70
C ARG A 686 10.17 4.54 -33.05
N GLY A 687 11.03 5.18 -33.84
CA GLY A 687 12.35 4.63 -34.14
C GLY A 687 13.19 4.43 -32.87
N VAL A 688 13.75 3.23 -32.73
CA VAL A 688 14.66 2.89 -31.61
C VAL A 688 16.04 2.63 -32.20
N GLN A 689 17.06 3.35 -31.72
CA GLN A 689 18.45 3.08 -32.07
C GLN A 689 18.96 1.96 -31.14
N VAL A 690 19.41 0.85 -31.77
CA VAL A 690 19.88 -0.32 -31.02
C VAL A 690 21.38 -0.50 -31.23
N SER A 691 22.10 -0.75 -30.14
CA SER A 691 23.52 -1.13 -30.16
C SER A 691 23.80 -2.21 -29.13
N HIS A 692 24.88 -2.98 -29.33
CA HIS A 692 25.25 -4.08 -28.45
C HIS A 692 26.64 -3.80 -27.84
N GLN A 693 26.73 -3.86 -26.50
CA GLN A 693 27.98 -3.58 -25.79
C GLN A 693 28.06 -4.41 -24.51
N GLN A 694 29.15 -5.15 -24.33
CA GLN A 694 29.48 -5.88 -23.09
C GLN A 694 28.33 -6.79 -22.58
N GLY A 695 27.63 -7.51 -23.49
CA GLY A 695 26.52 -8.39 -23.10
C GLY A 695 25.21 -7.67 -22.78
N LEU A 696 25.12 -6.39 -23.13
CA LEU A 696 23.91 -5.58 -23.03
C LEU A 696 23.45 -5.15 -24.42
N THR A 697 22.15 -5.14 -24.61
CA THR A 697 21.50 -4.45 -25.73
C THR A 697 21.06 -3.07 -25.24
N LEU A 698 21.61 -2.02 -25.83
CA LEU A 698 21.26 -0.63 -25.53
C LEU A 698 20.22 -0.15 -26.53
N ALA A 699 19.10 0.36 -26.04
CA ALA A 699 18.02 0.91 -26.85
C ALA A 699 17.86 2.40 -26.52
N THR A 700 18.05 3.25 -27.52
CA THR A 700 17.91 4.71 -27.37
C THR A 700 16.67 5.18 -28.12
N VAL A 701 15.83 5.95 -27.46
CA VAL A 701 14.57 6.50 -27.98
C VAL A 701 14.40 7.95 -27.59
N GLU A 702 13.89 8.76 -28.53
CA GLU A 702 13.43 10.12 -28.26
C GLU A 702 12.00 10.07 -27.68
N LEU A 703 11.82 10.59 -26.47
CA LEU A 703 10.55 10.56 -25.75
C LEU A 703 9.99 11.99 -25.60
N PRO A 704 8.96 12.37 -26.38
CA PRO A 704 8.33 13.68 -26.27
C PRO A 704 7.76 13.96 -24.86
N ALA A 705 7.53 15.23 -24.54
CA ALA A 705 6.82 15.64 -23.33
C ALA A 705 5.44 14.94 -23.26
N GLY A 706 5.05 14.45 -22.12
CA GLY A 706 3.77 13.76 -21.88
C GLY A 706 3.63 12.38 -22.53
N ALA A 707 4.66 11.89 -23.25
CA ALA A 707 4.57 10.62 -23.97
C ALA A 707 4.86 9.41 -23.08
N VAL A 708 4.34 8.26 -23.55
CA VAL A 708 4.70 6.93 -23.06
C VAL A 708 5.42 6.15 -24.17
N SER A 709 6.38 5.31 -23.79
CA SER A 709 7.04 4.36 -24.68
C SER A 709 7.10 2.98 -24.02
N ILE A 710 6.83 1.94 -24.79
CA ILE A 710 6.95 0.54 -24.36
C ILE A 710 8.02 -0.14 -25.22
N LEU A 711 9.20 -0.24 -24.67
CA LEU A 711 10.33 -0.89 -25.33
C LEU A 711 10.26 -2.40 -25.06
N ARG A 712 9.89 -3.17 -26.09
CA ARG A 712 9.90 -4.64 -26.04
C ARG A 712 11.22 -5.16 -26.58
N ALA A 713 11.94 -5.88 -25.73
CA ALA A 713 13.16 -6.61 -26.10
C ALA A 713 12.85 -8.09 -26.28
N SER A 714 12.91 -8.59 -27.51
CA SER A 714 12.63 -9.97 -27.85
C SER A 714 13.91 -10.65 -28.34
N LYS A 715 14.08 -11.95 -28.07
CA LYS A 715 15.20 -12.70 -28.61
C LYS A 715 15.13 -12.66 -30.14
N PRO A 716 16.26 -12.52 -30.85
CA PRO A 716 16.27 -12.63 -32.29
C PRO A 716 15.64 -13.96 -32.75
N ALA A 717 14.86 -13.93 -33.83
CA ALA A 717 14.39 -15.16 -34.43
C ALA A 717 15.63 -15.99 -34.84
N MET A 718 15.71 -17.24 -34.39
CA MET A 718 16.77 -18.16 -34.81
C MET A 718 16.65 -18.48 -36.29
#